data_452a0474ab386194b1e9f4c3243bed81
#
_entry.id   452a0474ab386194b1e9f4c3243bed81
#
_cell.length_a   1.000
_cell.length_b   1.000
_cell.length_c   1.000
_cell.angle_alpha   90.00
_cell.angle_beta   90.00
_cell.angle_gamma   90.00
#
_symmetry.space_group_name_H-M   'P 1'
#
loop_
_entity.id
_entity.type
_entity.pdbx_description
1 polymer ?
#
loop_
_entity_poly.entity_id
_entity_poly.type
_entity_poly.pdbx_seq_one_letter_code
_entity_poly.pdbx_strand_id
1 'polypeptide(L)'
;MSILNILKRRLKNGGSGKTQAAKAAQADSLLRLLVAFILIVVLFAALVARFVYLQVFRHDDFSGQASSNRITLIPTPPVRGEIVDVNGVPLAKNYPVFSLEVIPSRIEGKMEDVIESLRKYVDITPTDLKRFYKYRESYRKFENIPLKLRLTDEEAAKLSVHLNEFKGVEVNSRTFREYPYGKLTSHFLGYIGRISDKDQEILEEEGLTALYRGSTHIGKSGLEKYYEPQLHGAPGYQEVEKNAYGNIVRVLKNVPSRMGQTLRLGMDIRMQQEADKILGDRRGAIVAINPQDGTVLAFVSKPSFDPNLFIDGIDSETWKALNDDWKKPLVNRVTQGLYPPGSTFKPFMGMALLESGKITQTTVVPAPGAWSIPGSRHIFRDSVRSGHGSANLSKAIQVSSDTFFYRLGYEMGIDKASPYLAQFGFGKKTGIDLPSEYTGVLPSREWKAKRFAKSSDPTAKEWRAGEMVSVSIGQGYNAYTPLQMAHATASLANNGVVYQPHLVKELLDFDKRKITRINPNPEYKIPFKQDNFEYVKQAMEKVLKPGGTAHRIGGGLAYSMGGKTGTAQVVQIKQGGRYNAAALREQHRDHAWFISFAPLEKPEIAIAVILENGGWGAYAAPLAREITDFYMFHVKPQQFSDGLESDLAKTETTNKHQPITSIFQSAYGLTPTSPASQPEVHHE
;
A
#
# COMPACT_ATOMS: atom_id res chain seq x y z
N MET A 1 -80.95 -2.42 37.01
CA MET A 1 -81.99 -1.77 37.88
C MET A 1 -82.75 -2.75 38.82
N SER A 2 -82.53 -4.05 38.81
CA SER A 2 -83.34 -5.02 39.51
C SER A 2 -82.83 -5.45 40.89
N ILE A 3 -81.52 -5.56 41.10
CA ILE A 3 -80.96 -6.12 42.35
C ILE A 3 -80.97 -5.10 43.53
N LEU A 4 -80.73 -3.82 43.24
CA LEU A 4 -80.77 -2.73 44.23
C LEU A 4 -82.12 -2.47 44.80
N ASN A 5 -83.21 -2.68 44.00
CA ASN A 5 -84.63 -2.53 44.40
C ASN A 5 -85.13 -3.71 45.25
N ILE A 6 -84.62 -4.91 45.03
CA ILE A 6 -84.99 -6.13 45.82
C ILE A 6 -84.36 -6.05 47.22
N LEU A 7 -83.13 -5.53 47.37
CA LEU A 7 -82.46 -5.30 48.62
C LEU A 7 -83.12 -4.20 49.47
N LYS A 8 -83.60 -3.11 48.88
CA LYS A 8 -84.32 -2.05 49.60
C LYS A 8 -85.70 -2.45 50.12
N ARG A 9 -86.41 -3.42 49.44
CA ARG A 9 -87.71 -3.91 49.91
C ARG A 9 -87.64 -4.86 51.10
N ARG A 10 -86.56 -5.58 51.33
CA ARG A 10 -86.39 -6.51 52.50
C ARG A 10 -86.01 -5.78 53.81
N LEU A 11 -85.63 -4.51 53.78
CA LEU A 11 -85.16 -3.77 54.92
C LEU A 11 -86.25 -2.91 55.60
N LYS A 12 -87.52 -2.98 55.14
CA LYS A 12 -88.58 -2.08 55.63
C LYS A 12 -89.54 -2.68 56.61
N ASN A 13 -89.38 -3.91 57.15
CA ASN A 13 -90.29 -4.53 58.16
C ASN A 13 -89.53 -4.99 59.38
N GLY A 14 -89.69 -4.17 60.48
CA GLY A 14 -89.84 -4.55 61.89
C GLY A 14 -88.60 -4.82 62.72
N GLY A 15 -88.42 -4.05 63.74
CA GLY A 15 -87.72 -4.47 64.96
C GLY A 15 -86.85 -3.38 65.62
N SER A 16 -87.02 -3.20 66.92
CA SER A 16 -86.47 -2.34 67.94
C SER A 16 -85.07 -1.69 67.69
N GLY A 17 -84.86 -0.48 68.07
CA GLY A 17 -83.75 0.45 67.77
C GLY A 17 -82.28 -0.04 67.85
N LYS A 18 -81.96 -1.07 68.63
CA LYS A 18 -80.59 -1.68 68.69
C LYS A 18 -80.28 -2.62 67.56
N THR A 19 -81.32 -3.28 66.98
CA THR A 19 -81.17 -4.17 65.87
C THR A 19 -81.11 -3.44 64.51
N GLN A 20 -81.62 -2.15 64.47
CA GLN A 20 -81.53 -1.35 63.23
C GLN A 20 -80.14 -0.84 63.02
N ALA A 21 -79.39 -0.39 64.03
CA ALA A 21 -78.01 0.11 63.91
C ALA A 21 -77.07 -1.03 63.46
N ALA A 22 -77.27 -2.24 64.05
CA ALA A 22 -76.45 -3.43 63.64
C ALA A 22 -76.75 -3.88 62.19
N LYS A 23 -78.00 -3.81 61.73
CA LYS A 23 -78.42 -4.11 60.37
C LYS A 23 -77.93 -3.03 59.35
N ALA A 24 -77.88 -1.76 59.76
CA ALA A 24 -77.37 -0.64 58.96
C ALA A 24 -75.83 -0.80 58.82
N ALA A 25 -75.10 -1.08 59.88
CA ALA A 25 -73.65 -1.36 59.85
C ALA A 25 -73.30 -2.60 58.99
N GLN A 26 -74.15 -3.67 59.06
CA GLN A 26 -73.95 -4.86 58.24
C GLN A 26 -74.29 -4.60 56.76
N ALA A 27 -75.31 -3.79 56.47
CA ALA A 27 -75.61 -3.31 55.12
C ALA A 27 -74.56 -2.46 54.52
N ASP A 28 -73.90 -1.56 55.32
CA ASP A 28 -72.80 -0.70 54.92
C ASP A 28 -71.51 -1.52 54.67
N SER A 29 -71.23 -2.52 55.46
CA SER A 29 -70.11 -3.45 55.25
C SER A 29 -70.31 -4.32 54.01
N LEU A 30 -71.56 -4.83 53.77
CA LEU A 30 -71.90 -5.54 52.54
C LEU A 30 -71.78 -4.64 51.30
N LEU A 31 -72.21 -3.39 51.37
CA LEU A 31 -72.07 -2.43 50.28
C LEU A 31 -70.59 -2.15 49.96
N ARG A 32 -69.76 -2.01 50.98
CA ARG A 32 -68.27 -1.82 50.84
C ARG A 32 -67.65 -3.06 50.20
N LEU A 33 -68.00 -4.28 50.62
CA LEU A 33 -67.59 -5.55 50.05
C LEU A 33 -68.01 -5.66 48.57
N LEU A 34 -69.27 -5.26 48.26
CA LEU A 34 -69.78 -5.29 46.89
C LEU A 34 -69.07 -4.28 46.00
N VAL A 35 -68.81 -3.08 46.49
CA VAL A 35 -68.01 -2.07 45.78
C VAL A 35 -66.59 -2.57 45.58
N ALA A 36 -65.96 -3.15 46.59
CA ALA A 36 -64.62 -3.72 46.48
C ALA A 36 -64.60 -4.89 45.46
N PHE A 37 -65.61 -5.76 45.48
CA PHE A 37 -65.74 -6.86 44.50
C PHE A 37 -65.92 -6.32 43.08
N ILE A 38 -66.79 -5.32 42.84
CA ILE A 38 -67.00 -4.70 41.55
C ILE A 38 -65.67 -4.05 41.08
N LEU A 39 -64.95 -3.38 41.93
CA LEU A 39 -63.65 -2.77 41.62
C LEU A 39 -62.63 -3.83 41.17
N ILE A 40 -62.58 -4.96 41.92
CA ILE A 40 -61.70 -6.10 41.53
C ILE A 40 -62.09 -6.67 40.19
N VAL A 41 -63.39 -6.87 39.91
CA VAL A 41 -63.88 -7.38 38.61
C VAL A 41 -63.56 -6.40 37.47
N VAL A 42 -63.71 -5.07 37.69
CA VAL A 42 -63.35 -4.03 36.72
C VAL A 42 -61.87 -4.01 36.45
N LEU A 43 -61.05 -4.10 37.50
CA LEU A 43 -59.59 -4.17 37.34
C LEU A 43 -59.17 -5.45 36.61
N PHE A 44 -59.77 -6.58 36.93
CA PHE A 44 -59.52 -7.85 36.26
C PHE A 44 -59.96 -7.77 34.80
N ALA A 45 -61.15 -7.24 34.51
CA ALA A 45 -61.61 -7.04 33.14
C ALA A 45 -60.71 -6.13 32.33
N ALA A 46 -60.19 -5.02 32.96
CA ALA A 46 -59.22 -4.15 32.35
C ALA A 46 -57.88 -4.86 32.06
N LEU A 47 -57.45 -5.71 32.98
CA LEU A 47 -56.25 -6.54 32.84
C LEU A 47 -56.39 -7.57 31.67
N VAL A 48 -57.56 -8.24 31.61
CA VAL A 48 -57.88 -9.17 30.52
C VAL A 48 -57.95 -8.42 29.18
N ALA A 49 -58.64 -7.27 29.13
CA ALA A 49 -58.71 -6.44 27.94
C ALA A 49 -57.32 -6.00 27.48
N ARG A 50 -56.46 -5.61 28.46
CA ARG A 50 -55.05 -5.27 28.15
C ARG A 50 -54.26 -6.47 27.64
N PHE A 51 -54.51 -7.65 28.22
CA PHE A 51 -53.87 -8.88 27.81
C PHE A 51 -54.27 -9.30 26.38
N VAL A 52 -55.56 -9.20 26.07
CA VAL A 52 -56.06 -9.42 24.69
C VAL A 52 -55.49 -8.42 23.72
N TYR A 53 -55.44 -7.14 24.10
CA TYR A 53 -54.83 -6.11 23.27
C TYR A 53 -53.37 -6.41 22.95
N LEU A 54 -52.57 -6.81 23.95
CA LEU A 54 -51.14 -7.10 23.75
C LEU A 54 -50.91 -8.41 22.99
N GLN A 55 -51.73 -9.46 23.26
CA GLN A 55 -51.51 -10.78 22.66
C GLN A 55 -52.22 -11.03 21.34
N VAL A 56 -53.28 -10.28 21.03
CA VAL A 56 -54.00 -10.44 19.77
C VAL A 56 -53.67 -9.24 18.82
N PHE A 57 -53.89 -8.03 19.27
CA PHE A 57 -53.76 -6.87 18.39
C PHE A 57 -52.30 -6.39 18.19
N ARG A 58 -51.46 -6.62 19.18
CA ARG A 58 -50.02 -6.24 19.09
C ARG A 58 -49.10 -7.46 19.03
N HIS A 59 -49.65 -8.66 18.83
CA HIS A 59 -48.88 -9.91 18.77
C HIS A 59 -47.77 -9.85 17.73
N ASP A 60 -48.11 -9.43 16.50
CA ASP A 60 -47.15 -9.41 15.38
C ASP A 60 -46.06 -8.39 15.61
N ASP A 61 -46.39 -7.21 16.20
CA ASP A 61 -45.41 -6.20 16.53
C ASP A 61 -44.40 -6.69 17.57
N PHE A 62 -44.89 -7.30 18.65
CA PHE A 62 -44.01 -7.82 19.72
C PHE A 62 -43.30 -9.11 19.35
N SER A 63 -43.91 -9.98 18.54
CA SER A 63 -43.28 -11.14 17.98
C SER A 63 -42.16 -10.74 17.00
N GLY A 64 -42.39 -9.73 16.15
CA GLY A 64 -41.40 -9.18 15.28
C GLY A 64 -40.21 -8.55 16.04
N GLN A 65 -40.49 -7.77 17.09
CA GLN A 65 -39.46 -7.22 17.96
C GLN A 65 -38.69 -8.28 18.72
N ALA A 66 -39.35 -9.31 19.24
CA ALA A 66 -38.72 -10.46 19.91
C ALA A 66 -37.84 -11.26 18.96
N SER A 67 -38.27 -11.44 17.71
CA SER A 67 -37.49 -12.10 16.66
C SER A 67 -36.29 -11.28 16.24
N SER A 68 -36.45 -9.96 16.04
CA SER A 68 -35.34 -9.10 15.69
C SER A 68 -34.31 -8.96 16.83
N ASN A 69 -34.73 -9.05 18.09
CA ASN A 69 -33.81 -9.08 19.23
C ASN A 69 -33.04 -10.41 19.38
N ARG A 70 -33.53 -11.50 18.80
CA ARG A 70 -32.83 -12.79 18.79
C ARG A 70 -31.88 -12.96 17.63
N ILE A 71 -32.13 -12.28 16.51
CA ILE A 71 -31.34 -12.41 15.30
C ILE A 71 -30.24 -11.35 15.30
N THR A 72 -29.01 -11.80 15.09
CA THR A 72 -27.84 -10.93 15.01
C THR A 72 -27.05 -11.28 13.76
N LEU A 73 -26.62 -10.25 13.02
CA LEU A 73 -25.68 -10.41 11.91
C LEU A 73 -24.24 -10.36 12.44
N ILE A 74 -23.52 -11.46 12.27
CA ILE A 74 -22.08 -11.54 12.56
C ILE A 74 -21.34 -11.40 11.24
N PRO A 75 -20.57 -10.33 11.03
CA PRO A 75 -19.82 -10.14 9.80
C PRO A 75 -18.69 -11.18 9.71
N THR A 76 -18.50 -11.74 8.53
CA THR A 76 -17.36 -12.61 8.20
C THR A 76 -16.41 -11.79 7.31
N PRO A 77 -15.22 -11.43 7.81
CA PRO A 77 -14.26 -10.64 7.01
C PRO A 77 -13.81 -11.43 5.78
N PRO A 78 -13.53 -10.77 4.66
CA PRO A 78 -13.00 -11.42 3.48
C PRO A 78 -11.54 -11.83 3.68
N VAL A 79 -11.10 -12.83 2.93
CA VAL A 79 -9.68 -13.13 2.78
C VAL A 79 -9.09 -12.12 1.81
N ARG A 80 -8.04 -11.43 2.23
CA ARG A 80 -7.35 -10.42 1.41
C ARG A 80 -6.68 -11.08 0.20
N GLY A 81 -6.72 -10.45 -0.96
CA GLY A 81 -6.02 -10.90 -2.16
C GLY A 81 -4.50 -10.99 -1.95
N GLU A 82 -3.85 -11.91 -2.59
CA GLU A 82 -2.40 -12.06 -2.54
C GLU A 82 -1.70 -11.12 -3.52
N ILE A 83 -0.39 -10.93 -3.34
CA ILE A 83 0.45 -10.22 -4.31
C ILE A 83 1.55 -11.20 -4.72
N VAL A 84 1.64 -11.48 -6.01
CA VAL A 84 2.61 -12.43 -6.57
C VAL A 84 3.48 -11.75 -7.63
N ASP A 85 4.68 -12.27 -7.84
CA ASP A 85 5.53 -11.85 -8.95
C ASP A 85 5.00 -12.34 -10.31
N VAL A 86 5.72 -12.06 -11.38
CA VAL A 86 5.35 -12.48 -12.75
C VAL A 86 5.27 -14.01 -12.89
N ASN A 87 6.03 -14.76 -12.09
CA ASN A 87 6.08 -16.22 -12.09
C ASN A 87 5.09 -16.86 -11.09
N GLY A 88 4.28 -16.05 -10.39
CA GLY A 88 3.36 -16.54 -9.37
C GLY A 88 4.00 -16.76 -7.99
N VAL A 89 5.23 -16.31 -7.77
CA VAL A 89 5.89 -16.40 -6.45
C VAL A 89 5.23 -15.43 -5.48
N PRO A 90 4.74 -15.88 -4.31
CA PRO A 90 4.02 -15.01 -3.38
C PRO A 90 4.95 -14.00 -2.71
N LEU A 91 4.67 -12.72 -2.91
CA LEU A 91 5.36 -11.58 -2.29
C LEU A 91 4.63 -11.06 -1.05
N ALA A 92 3.31 -11.20 -1.04
CA ALA A 92 2.45 -10.98 0.11
C ALA A 92 1.36 -12.05 0.10
N LYS A 93 1.36 -12.90 1.09
CA LYS A 93 0.45 -14.05 1.22
C LYS A 93 -0.32 -14.01 2.53
N ASN A 94 -1.35 -14.84 2.60
CA ASN A 94 -2.13 -15.03 3.80
C ASN A 94 -1.92 -16.44 4.34
N TYR A 95 -1.78 -16.58 5.64
CA TYR A 95 -1.67 -17.89 6.27
C TYR A 95 -2.55 -17.98 7.51
N PRO A 96 -3.17 -19.12 7.77
CA PRO A 96 -3.95 -19.32 8.98
C PRO A 96 -3.01 -19.45 10.18
N VAL A 97 -3.37 -18.78 11.27
CA VAL A 97 -2.68 -18.88 12.56
C VAL A 97 -3.70 -19.03 13.65
N PHE A 98 -3.40 -19.82 14.65
CA PHE A 98 -4.21 -19.91 15.84
C PHE A 98 -3.95 -18.69 16.74
N SER A 99 -5.03 -18.09 17.23
CA SER A 99 -5.02 -17.02 18.23
C SER A 99 -5.67 -17.51 19.51
N LEU A 100 -5.14 -17.08 20.64
CA LEU A 100 -5.74 -17.28 21.96
C LEU A 100 -6.65 -16.08 22.23
N GLU A 101 -7.94 -16.35 22.40
CA GLU A 101 -8.96 -15.34 22.59
C GLU A 101 -9.73 -15.57 23.90
N VAL A 102 -10.16 -14.48 24.51
CA VAL A 102 -10.90 -14.49 25.77
C VAL A 102 -12.21 -13.75 25.59
N ILE A 103 -13.30 -14.34 26.08
CA ILE A 103 -14.63 -13.73 26.15
C ILE A 103 -14.87 -13.30 27.59
N PRO A 104 -14.69 -12.01 27.94
CA PRO A 104 -14.71 -11.55 29.32
C PRO A 104 -15.99 -11.88 30.08
N SER A 105 -17.15 -11.90 29.41
CA SER A 105 -18.44 -12.23 30.03
C SER A 105 -18.61 -13.71 30.42
N ARG A 106 -17.72 -14.59 29.90
CA ARG A 106 -17.76 -16.01 30.19
C ARG A 106 -16.70 -16.48 31.19
N ILE A 107 -15.81 -15.57 31.60
CA ILE A 107 -14.77 -15.87 32.57
C ILE A 107 -15.38 -16.01 33.96
N GLU A 108 -15.09 -17.10 34.62
CA GLU A 108 -15.42 -17.36 36.02
C GLU A 108 -14.22 -16.96 36.91
N GLY A 109 -14.41 -16.02 37.84
CA GLY A 109 -13.36 -15.53 38.70
C GLY A 109 -12.65 -14.29 38.19
N LYS A 110 -11.39 -14.11 38.60
CA LYS A 110 -10.59 -12.95 38.19
C LYS A 110 -9.85 -13.24 36.87
N MET A 111 -9.83 -12.28 35.98
CA MET A 111 -9.15 -12.37 34.67
C MET A 111 -7.66 -12.68 34.85
N GLU A 112 -7.04 -12.07 35.86
CA GLU A 112 -5.62 -12.22 36.17
C GLU A 112 -5.26 -13.66 36.52
N ASP A 113 -6.14 -14.37 37.28
CA ASP A 113 -5.93 -15.77 37.67
C ASP A 113 -6.02 -16.71 36.46
N VAL A 114 -6.94 -16.41 35.54
CA VAL A 114 -7.06 -17.16 34.28
C VAL A 114 -5.82 -16.98 33.40
N ILE A 115 -5.36 -15.72 33.26
CA ILE A 115 -4.14 -15.41 32.48
C ILE A 115 -2.92 -16.13 33.07
N GLU A 116 -2.78 -16.12 34.39
CA GLU A 116 -1.65 -16.81 35.05
C GLU A 116 -1.71 -18.33 34.85
N SER A 117 -2.91 -18.90 34.85
CA SER A 117 -3.11 -20.32 34.56
C SER A 117 -2.80 -20.68 33.10
N LEU A 118 -3.13 -19.79 32.15
CA LEU A 118 -2.82 -19.95 30.73
C LEU A 118 -1.31 -19.89 30.43
N ARG A 119 -0.53 -19.18 31.25
CA ARG A 119 0.95 -19.11 31.11
C ARG A 119 1.66 -20.46 31.24
N LYS A 120 1.00 -21.46 31.80
CA LYS A 120 1.53 -22.84 31.88
C LYS A 120 1.61 -23.49 30.48
N TYR A 121 0.77 -23.04 29.57
CA TYR A 121 0.60 -23.64 28.24
C TYR A 121 1.09 -22.73 27.10
N VAL A 122 1.04 -21.41 27.34
CA VAL A 122 1.30 -20.37 26.33
C VAL A 122 2.22 -19.31 26.90
N ASP A 123 3.24 -18.93 26.15
CA ASP A 123 4.11 -17.80 26.50
C ASP A 123 3.39 -16.47 26.24
N ILE A 124 2.83 -15.89 27.31
CA ILE A 124 2.10 -14.60 27.27
C ILE A 124 3.07 -13.48 27.65
N THR A 125 3.49 -12.70 26.69
CA THR A 125 4.45 -11.59 26.87
C THR A 125 3.80 -10.36 27.53
N PRO A 126 4.59 -9.47 28.16
CA PRO A 126 4.09 -8.19 28.65
C PRO A 126 3.42 -7.34 27.56
N THR A 127 3.90 -7.44 26.31
CA THR A 127 3.32 -6.76 25.15
C THR A 127 1.93 -7.29 24.81
N ASP A 128 1.72 -8.62 24.89
CA ASP A 128 0.41 -9.23 24.69
C ASP A 128 -0.59 -8.76 25.74
N LEU A 129 -0.19 -8.70 27.01
CA LEU A 129 -1.03 -8.20 28.10
C LEU A 129 -1.40 -6.73 27.90
N LYS A 130 -0.43 -5.88 27.60
CA LYS A 130 -0.68 -4.45 27.33
C LYS A 130 -1.70 -4.26 26.21
N ARG A 131 -1.55 -5.04 25.13
CA ARG A 131 -2.47 -5.04 24.00
C ARG A 131 -3.85 -5.55 24.38
N PHE A 132 -3.94 -6.68 25.10
CA PHE A 132 -5.19 -7.26 25.57
C PHE A 132 -6.01 -6.27 26.43
N TYR A 133 -5.39 -5.62 27.43
CA TYR A 133 -6.09 -4.66 28.26
C TYR A 133 -6.56 -3.44 27.48
N LYS A 134 -5.76 -2.95 26.51
CA LYS A 134 -6.20 -1.89 25.60
C LYS A 134 -7.42 -2.29 24.76
N TYR A 135 -7.45 -3.52 24.26
CA TYR A 135 -8.60 -4.02 23.50
C TYR A 135 -9.85 -4.18 24.37
N ARG A 136 -9.68 -4.62 25.63
CA ARG A 136 -10.76 -4.76 26.59
C ARG A 136 -11.52 -3.45 26.82
N GLU A 137 -10.88 -2.30 26.66
CA GLU A 137 -11.53 -0.99 26.75
C GLU A 137 -12.42 -0.67 25.53
N SER A 138 -12.07 -1.20 24.36
CA SER A 138 -12.75 -0.90 23.10
C SER A 138 -13.78 -1.97 22.68
N TYR A 139 -13.60 -3.22 23.14
CA TYR A 139 -14.47 -4.35 22.80
C TYR A 139 -15.63 -4.48 23.77
N ARG A 140 -16.74 -5.07 23.30
CA ARG A 140 -17.86 -5.41 24.17
C ARG A 140 -17.52 -6.67 24.98
N LYS A 141 -18.04 -6.76 26.20
CA LYS A 141 -17.73 -7.86 27.15
C LYS A 141 -18.03 -9.28 26.65
N PHE A 142 -18.88 -9.41 25.62
CA PHE A 142 -19.26 -10.68 25.03
C PHE A 142 -18.52 -11.00 23.71
N GLU A 143 -17.62 -10.13 23.29
CA GLU A 143 -16.79 -10.32 22.09
C GLU A 143 -15.51 -11.06 22.46
N ASN A 144 -14.97 -11.78 21.47
CA ASN A 144 -13.69 -12.47 21.58
C ASN A 144 -12.54 -11.45 21.51
N ILE A 145 -11.83 -11.27 22.60
CA ILE A 145 -10.69 -10.39 22.72
C ILE A 145 -9.40 -11.20 22.59
N PRO A 146 -8.54 -10.95 21.61
CA PRO A 146 -7.30 -11.70 21.46
C PRO A 146 -6.32 -11.37 22.60
N LEU A 147 -5.99 -12.38 23.40
CA LEU A 147 -4.95 -12.31 24.43
C LEU A 147 -3.56 -12.49 23.80
N LYS A 148 -3.43 -13.52 22.91
CA LYS A 148 -2.23 -13.71 22.09
C LYS A 148 -2.65 -13.90 20.64
N LEU A 149 -2.08 -13.10 19.72
CA LEU A 149 -2.49 -13.08 18.32
C LEU A 149 -1.97 -14.27 17.53
N ARG A 150 -0.81 -14.81 17.90
CA ARG A 150 -0.15 -15.90 17.19
C ARG A 150 0.31 -16.95 18.21
N LEU A 151 -0.34 -18.09 18.19
CA LEU A 151 0.14 -19.28 18.88
C LEU A 151 1.06 -20.06 17.95
N THR A 152 2.10 -20.65 18.50
CA THR A 152 2.84 -21.70 17.79
C THR A 152 1.98 -22.95 17.70
N ASP A 153 2.26 -23.83 16.74
CA ASP A 153 1.52 -25.09 16.61
C ASP A 153 1.60 -25.93 17.90
N GLU A 154 2.75 -25.88 18.59
CA GLU A 154 2.95 -26.54 19.88
C GLU A 154 2.09 -25.94 20.99
N GLU A 155 2.03 -24.61 21.10
CA GLU A 155 1.16 -23.90 22.05
C GLU A 155 -0.32 -24.18 21.77
N ALA A 156 -0.72 -24.11 20.49
CA ALA A 156 -2.09 -24.40 20.08
C ALA A 156 -2.50 -25.83 20.41
N ALA A 157 -1.62 -26.81 20.15
CA ALA A 157 -1.86 -28.21 20.46
C ALA A 157 -1.96 -28.43 21.97
N LYS A 158 -1.00 -27.91 22.76
CA LYS A 158 -1.02 -28.02 24.22
C LYS A 158 -2.27 -27.40 24.83
N LEU A 159 -2.62 -26.19 24.40
CA LEU A 159 -3.77 -25.49 24.94
C LEU A 159 -5.10 -26.18 24.56
N SER A 160 -5.20 -26.70 23.33
CA SER A 160 -6.44 -27.38 22.86
C SER A 160 -6.81 -28.57 23.68
N VAL A 161 -5.87 -29.32 24.26
CA VAL A 161 -6.12 -30.47 25.17
C VAL A 161 -6.73 -30.01 26.49
N HIS A 162 -6.37 -28.81 26.96
CA HIS A 162 -6.79 -28.27 28.26
C HIS A 162 -7.88 -27.19 28.13
N LEU A 163 -8.39 -26.93 26.93
CA LEU A 163 -9.32 -25.83 26.67
C LEU A 163 -10.63 -25.93 27.48
N ASN A 164 -11.08 -27.15 27.77
CA ASN A 164 -12.24 -27.44 28.61
C ASN A 164 -12.08 -27.04 30.09
N GLU A 165 -10.85 -26.80 30.56
CA GLU A 165 -10.56 -26.29 31.90
C GLU A 165 -10.81 -24.77 32.01
N PHE A 166 -10.89 -24.06 30.86
CA PHE A 166 -10.95 -22.60 30.79
C PHE A 166 -12.27 -22.12 30.17
N LYS A 167 -13.26 -21.84 31.00
CA LYS A 167 -14.51 -21.22 30.50
C LYS A 167 -14.24 -19.82 29.95
N GLY A 168 -14.73 -19.54 28.76
CA GLY A 168 -14.57 -18.24 28.11
C GLY A 168 -13.20 -18.00 27.45
N VAL A 169 -12.39 -19.05 27.29
CA VAL A 169 -11.16 -19.05 26.50
C VAL A 169 -11.39 -19.88 25.24
N GLU A 170 -10.96 -19.36 24.10
CA GLU A 170 -11.11 -20.01 22.80
C GLU A 170 -9.81 -19.93 22.01
N VAL A 171 -9.54 -20.97 21.22
CA VAL A 171 -8.48 -20.99 20.22
C VAL A 171 -9.15 -20.87 18.86
N ASN A 172 -8.97 -19.73 18.21
CA ASN A 172 -9.58 -19.43 16.92
C ASN A 172 -8.54 -19.34 15.83
N SER A 173 -8.84 -19.87 14.64
CA SER A 173 -8.02 -19.66 13.46
C SER A 173 -8.31 -18.30 12.86
N ARG A 174 -7.27 -17.50 12.67
CA ARG A 174 -7.32 -16.21 11.99
C ARG A 174 -6.35 -16.19 10.83
N THR A 175 -6.68 -15.46 9.79
CA THR A 175 -5.79 -15.28 8.64
C THR A 175 -4.91 -14.07 8.88
N PHE A 176 -3.61 -14.27 8.79
CA PHE A 176 -2.59 -13.23 8.92
C PHE A 176 -1.90 -12.95 7.60
N ARG A 177 -1.58 -11.69 7.37
CA ARG A 177 -0.76 -11.26 6.24
C ARG A 177 0.70 -11.50 6.53
N GLU A 178 1.46 -11.98 5.54
CA GLU A 178 2.90 -12.15 5.62
C GLU A 178 3.57 -11.59 4.36
N TYR A 179 4.71 -10.95 4.57
CA TYR A 179 5.62 -10.47 3.52
C TYR A 179 6.89 -11.31 3.58
N PRO A 180 6.98 -12.45 2.83
CA PRO A 180 8.07 -13.41 2.96
C PRO A 180 9.45 -12.83 2.68
N TYR A 181 9.51 -11.79 1.83
CA TYR A 181 10.75 -11.14 1.45
C TYR A 181 11.11 -9.93 2.32
N GLY A 182 10.30 -9.60 3.32
CA GLY A 182 10.59 -8.57 4.33
C GLY A 182 11.09 -7.26 3.72
N LYS A 183 12.29 -6.85 4.12
CA LYS A 183 12.92 -5.57 3.71
C LYS A 183 13.06 -5.39 2.20
N LEU A 184 13.18 -6.48 1.45
CA LEU A 184 13.41 -6.46 0.01
C LEU A 184 12.27 -5.83 -0.78
N THR A 185 11.03 -5.98 -0.30
CA THR A 185 9.81 -5.61 -1.00
C THR A 185 9.04 -4.47 -0.36
N SER A 186 9.48 -4.01 0.81
CA SER A 186 8.74 -3.07 1.67
C SER A 186 8.31 -1.78 0.98
N HIS A 187 9.19 -1.19 0.15
CA HIS A 187 8.96 0.14 -0.42
C HIS A 187 7.94 0.15 -1.57
N PHE A 188 7.70 -0.98 -2.24
CA PHE A 188 6.67 -1.05 -3.28
C PHE A 188 5.44 -1.83 -2.83
N LEU A 189 5.57 -2.94 -2.09
CA LEU A 189 4.41 -3.62 -1.51
C LEU A 189 3.72 -2.74 -0.47
N GLY A 190 4.51 -2.06 0.35
CA GLY A 190 3.99 -1.41 1.54
C GLY A 190 3.61 -2.42 2.61
N TYR A 191 2.60 -2.10 3.41
CA TYR A 191 2.09 -2.95 4.49
C TYR A 191 0.63 -2.65 4.80
N ILE A 192 -0.04 -3.62 5.40
CA ILE A 192 -1.31 -3.42 6.07
C ILE A 192 -1.07 -3.05 7.54
N GLY A 193 -1.99 -2.32 8.11
CA GLY A 193 -1.98 -2.01 9.54
C GLY A 193 -3.40 -1.93 10.06
N ARG A 194 -3.56 -1.87 11.38
CA ARG A 194 -4.88 -1.75 12.01
C ARG A 194 -5.59 -0.51 11.54
N ILE A 195 -6.91 -0.65 11.36
CA ILE A 195 -7.80 0.47 11.08
C ILE A 195 -7.75 1.41 12.28
N SER A 196 -7.28 2.65 12.07
CA SER A 196 -7.24 3.71 13.07
C SER A 196 -8.52 4.54 13.04
N ASP A 197 -8.74 5.39 14.07
CA ASP A 197 -9.88 6.31 14.10
C ASP A 197 -9.93 7.19 12.84
N LYS A 198 -8.78 7.67 12.39
CA LYS A 198 -8.68 8.43 11.14
C LYS A 198 -9.07 7.63 9.90
N ASP A 199 -8.72 6.33 9.84
CA ASP A 199 -9.16 5.48 8.73
C ASP A 199 -10.67 5.26 8.78
N GLN A 200 -11.25 5.13 10.00
CA GLN A 200 -12.71 5.01 10.17
C GLN A 200 -13.43 6.26 9.67
N GLU A 201 -12.95 7.47 10.01
CA GLU A 201 -13.47 8.72 9.48
C GLU A 201 -13.48 8.73 7.94
N ILE A 202 -12.37 8.34 7.31
CA ILE A 202 -12.26 8.26 5.84
C ILE A 202 -13.26 7.22 5.28
N LEU A 203 -13.35 6.05 5.89
CA LEU A 203 -14.29 5.01 5.46
C LEU A 203 -15.77 5.42 5.60
N GLU A 204 -16.08 6.25 6.60
CA GLU A 204 -17.42 6.84 6.79
C GLU A 204 -17.70 7.90 5.72
N GLU A 205 -16.75 8.80 5.49
CA GLU A 205 -16.87 9.84 4.44
C GLU A 205 -17.02 9.24 3.04
N GLU A 206 -16.33 8.13 2.75
CA GLU A 206 -16.41 7.42 1.48
C GLU A 206 -17.60 6.43 1.39
N GLY A 207 -18.37 6.25 2.48
CA GLY A 207 -19.52 5.32 2.54
C GLY A 207 -19.12 3.84 2.53
N LEU A 208 -17.88 3.52 2.91
CA LEU A 208 -17.30 2.17 2.87
C LEU A 208 -17.41 1.39 4.18
N THR A 209 -17.98 1.98 5.24
CA THR A 209 -18.08 1.36 6.60
C THR A 209 -18.70 -0.05 6.55
N ALA A 210 -19.71 -0.27 5.69
CA ALA A 210 -20.34 -1.58 5.55
C ALA A 210 -19.40 -2.62 4.95
N LEU A 211 -18.55 -2.22 4.00
CA LEU A 211 -17.56 -3.08 3.35
C LEU A 211 -16.48 -3.55 4.32
N TYR A 212 -16.10 -2.72 5.29
CA TYR A 212 -15.07 -3.03 6.28
C TYR A 212 -15.61 -3.64 7.57
N ARG A 213 -16.92 -3.93 7.63
CA ARG A 213 -17.52 -4.54 8.82
C ARG A 213 -16.89 -5.91 9.10
N GLY A 214 -16.27 -6.05 10.27
CA GLY A 214 -15.52 -7.24 10.68
C GLY A 214 -14.05 -7.25 10.26
N SER A 215 -13.62 -6.37 9.37
CA SER A 215 -12.20 -6.21 9.02
C SER A 215 -11.47 -5.39 10.08
N THR A 216 -10.26 -5.78 10.41
CA THR A 216 -9.42 -5.13 11.43
C THR A 216 -8.20 -4.41 10.84
N HIS A 217 -7.87 -4.68 9.58
CA HIS A 217 -6.70 -4.17 8.88
C HIS A 217 -7.07 -3.51 7.56
N ILE A 218 -6.24 -2.55 7.16
CA ILE A 218 -6.34 -1.81 5.90
C ILE A 218 -4.94 -1.53 5.36
N GLY A 219 -4.78 -1.39 4.05
CA GLY A 219 -3.52 -0.99 3.41
C GLY A 219 -3.09 0.41 3.82
N LYS A 220 -1.86 0.56 4.32
CA LYS A 220 -1.31 1.83 4.82
C LYS A 220 -0.37 2.50 3.84
N SER A 221 0.34 1.72 3.04
CA SER A 221 1.33 2.23 2.08
C SER A 221 1.50 1.27 0.90
N GLY A 222 2.24 1.69 -0.12
CA GLY A 222 2.59 0.86 -1.26
C GLY A 222 1.39 0.33 -2.05
N LEU A 223 1.58 -0.80 -2.72
CA LEU A 223 0.53 -1.51 -3.46
C LEU A 223 -0.64 -1.92 -2.56
N GLU A 224 -0.35 -2.28 -1.30
CA GLU A 224 -1.37 -2.61 -0.31
C GLU A 224 -2.40 -1.49 -0.13
N LYS A 225 -1.95 -0.22 -0.19
CA LYS A 225 -2.83 0.95 -0.12
C LYS A 225 -3.43 1.32 -1.46
N TYR A 226 -2.64 1.29 -2.52
CA TYR A 226 -3.10 1.75 -3.85
C TYR A 226 -4.21 0.85 -4.40
N TYR A 227 -4.04 -0.47 -4.22
CA TYR A 227 -4.99 -1.49 -4.65
C TYR A 227 -5.89 -2.01 -3.52
N GLU A 228 -6.07 -1.23 -2.45
CA GLU A 228 -6.92 -1.62 -1.32
C GLU A 228 -8.32 -2.09 -1.75
N PRO A 229 -9.05 -1.40 -2.67
CA PRO A 229 -10.38 -1.84 -3.08
C PRO A 229 -10.39 -3.22 -3.77
N GLN A 230 -9.32 -3.55 -4.50
CA GLN A 230 -9.17 -4.84 -5.19
C GLN A 230 -8.72 -5.94 -4.23
N LEU A 231 -7.77 -5.62 -3.34
CA LEU A 231 -7.17 -6.57 -2.41
C LEU A 231 -8.10 -6.95 -1.25
N HIS A 232 -8.95 -6.02 -0.78
CA HIS A 232 -9.76 -6.24 0.42
C HIS A 232 -10.82 -7.34 0.23
N GLY A 233 -11.51 -7.37 -0.93
CA GLY A 233 -12.63 -8.27 -1.17
C GLY A 233 -13.96 -7.76 -0.62
N ALA A 234 -14.93 -8.65 -0.42
CA ALA A 234 -16.25 -8.29 0.10
C ALA A 234 -16.62 -9.16 1.31
N PRO A 235 -17.09 -8.56 2.43
CA PRO A 235 -17.46 -9.30 3.62
C PRO A 235 -18.68 -10.17 3.38
N GLY A 236 -18.70 -11.34 4.04
CA GLY A 236 -19.88 -12.14 4.24
C GLY A 236 -20.55 -11.81 5.56
N TYR A 237 -21.59 -12.58 5.89
CA TYR A 237 -22.22 -12.52 7.21
C TYR A 237 -22.92 -13.82 7.57
N GLN A 238 -22.98 -14.09 8.87
CA GLN A 238 -23.81 -15.13 9.44
C GLN A 238 -25.00 -14.49 10.18
N GLU A 239 -26.19 -14.90 9.83
CA GLU A 239 -27.40 -14.57 10.55
C GLU A 239 -27.59 -15.64 11.63
N VAL A 240 -27.42 -15.26 12.89
CA VAL A 240 -27.44 -16.17 14.03
C VAL A 240 -28.57 -15.85 14.98
N GLU A 241 -29.21 -16.88 15.52
CA GLU A 241 -30.14 -16.75 16.63
C GLU A 241 -29.37 -16.81 17.95
N LYS A 242 -29.57 -15.81 18.81
CA LYS A 242 -28.97 -15.70 20.14
C LYS A 242 -30.03 -15.89 21.23
N ASN A 243 -29.68 -16.56 22.34
CA ASN A 243 -30.50 -16.60 23.53
C ASN A 243 -30.40 -15.30 24.35
N ALA A 244 -31.18 -15.20 25.44
CA ALA A 244 -31.19 -14.03 26.32
C ALA A 244 -29.82 -13.71 26.95
N TYR A 245 -28.90 -14.67 26.96
CA TYR A 245 -27.52 -14.50 27.48
C TYR A 245 -26.52 -14.14 26.38
N GLY A 246 -26.99 -13.91 25.12
CA GLY A 246 -26.12 -13.56 24.00
C GLY A 246 -25.39 -14.75 23.36
N ASN A 247 -25.63 -15.99 23.80
CA ASN A 247 -25.03 -17.19 23.21
C ASN A 247 -25.71 -17.54 21.88
N ILE A 248 -24.94 -17.93 20.86
CA ILE A 248 -25.46 -18.43 19.61
C ILE A 248 -26.13 -19.76 19.82
N VAL A 249 -27.42 -19.85 19.45
CA VAL A 249 -28.23 -21.08 19.53
C VAL A 249 -28.13 -21.86 18.23
N ARG A 250 -28.24 -21.15 17.10
CA ARG A 250 -28.13 -21.74 15.76
C ARG A 250 -27.78 -20.66 14.71
N VAL A 251 -27.20 -21.12 13.62
CA VAL A 251 -26.96 -20.29 12.40
C VAL A 251 -28.18 -20.46 11.51
N LEU A 252 -28.85 -19.35 11.20
CA LEU A 252 -30.04 -19.31 10.34
C LEU A 252 -29.66 -19.21 8.87
N LYS A 253 -28.64 -18.38 8.56
CA LYS A 253 -28.16 -18.13 7.21
C LYS A 253 -26.67 -17.87 7.25
N ASN A 254 -25.95 -18.39 6.25
CA ASN A 254 -24.54 -18.10 6.05
C ASN A 254 -24.34 -17.57 4.63
N VAL A 255 -23.86 -16.33 4.54
CA VAL A 255 -23.44 -15.71 3.29
C VAL A 255 -21.92 -15.64 3.32
N PRO A 256 -21.22 -16.43 2.49
CA PRO A 256 -19.76 -16.45 2.50
C PRO A 256 -19.19 -15.10 2.06
N SER A 257 -18.04 -14.73 2.62
CA SER A 257 -17.26 -13.61 2.14
C SER A 257 -16.66 -13.93 0.77
N ARG A 258 -16.38 -12.89 -0.03
CA ARG A 258 -15.66 -13.01 -1.30
C ARG A 258 -14.23 -12.54 -1.13
N MET A 259 -13.30 -13.38 -1.55
CA MET A 259 -11.87 -13.10 -1.51
C MET A 259 -11.53 -11.87 -2.36
N GLY A 260 -10.52 -11.10 -1.94
CA GLY A 260 -9.94 -10.03 -2.74
C GLY A 260 -9.21 -10.57 -3.98
N GLN A 261 -9.03 -9.70 -4.96
CA GLN A 261 -8.31 -10.05 -6.19
C GLN A 261 -6.81 -10.20 -5.90
N THR A 262 -6.18 -11.18 -6.50
CA THR A 262 -4.73 -11.33 -6.47
C THR A 262 -4.08 -10.40 -7.49
N LEU A 263 -3.05 -9.67 -7.06
CA LEU A 263 -2.24 -8.83 -7.94
C LEU A 263 -1.07 -9.65 -8.47
N ARG A 264 -0.92 -9.74 -9.79
CA ARG A 264 0.29 -10.26 -10.42
C ARG A 264 1.14 -9.09 -10.90
N LEU A 265 2.37 -9.00 -10.39
CA LEU A 265 3.31 -7.96 -10.78
C LEU A 265 3.99 -8.32 -12.10
N GLY A 266 4.53 -7.30 -12.77
CA GLY A 266 5.36 -7.48 -13.96
C GLY A 266 6.83 -7.80 -13.66
N MET A 267 7.26 -7.65 -12.38
CA MET A 267 8.64 -7.93 -11.97
C MET A 267 8.85 -9.41 -11.61
N ASP A 268 10.06 -9.89 -11.82
CA ASP A 268 10.56 -11.15 -11.30
C ASP A 268 11.30 -10.91 -9.98
N ILE A 269 10.95 -11.63 -8.93
CA ILE A 269 11.56 -11.44 -7.61
C ILE A 269 13.07 -11.72 -7.62
N ARG A 270 13.57 -12.57 -8.52
CA ARG A 270 14.99 -12.83 -8.69
C ARG A 270 15.75 -11.59 -9.15
N MET A 271 15.12 -10.80 -10.06
CA MET A 271 15.66 -9.52 -10.53
C MET A 271 15.74 -8.50 -9.37
N GLN A 272 14.70 -8.44 -8.54
CA GLN A 272 14.67 -7.59 -7.35
C GLN A 272 15.75 -7.99 -6.34
N GLN A 273 15.92 -9.31 -6.10
CA GLN A 273 16.97 -9.84 -5.21
C GLN A 273 18.38 -9.49 -5.70
N GLU A 274 18.63 -9.68 -6.99
CA GLU A 274 19.94 -9.38 -7.56
C GLU A 274 20.23 -7.87 -7.54
N ALA A 275 19.26 -7.03 -7.89
CA ALA A 275 19.39 -5.57 -7.81
C ALA A 275 19.66 -5.10 -6.35
N ASP A 276 18.98 -5.69 -5.38
CA ASP A 276 19.21 -5.42 -3.95
C ASP A 276 20.62 -5.84 -3.49
N LYS A 277 21.05 -7.02 -3.88
CA LYS A 277 22.39 -7.57 -3.61
C LYS A 277 23.49 -6.70 -4.25
N ILE A 278 23.32 -6.31 -5.52
CA ILE A 278 24.23 -5.44 -6.26
C ILE A 278 24.35 -4.06 -5.58
N LEU A 279 23.24 -3.48 -5.09
CA LEU A 279 23.30 -2.24 -4.33
C LEU A 279 24.02 -2.42 -2.99
N GLY A 280 23.92 -3.61 -2.35
CA GLY A 280 24.58 -3.93 -1.07
C GLY A 280 24.08 -3.01 0.05
N ASP A 281 24.96 -2.61 0.96
CA ASP A 281 24.63 -1.73 2.09
C ASP A 281 24.68 -0.23 1.75
N ARG A 282 24.92 0.10 0.49
CA ARG A 282 24.98 1.49 0.02
C ARG A 282 23.61 2.15 0.07
N ARG A 283 23.56 3.39 0.50
CA ARG A 283 22.34 4.20 0.45
C ARG A 283 22.09 4.64 -0.99
N GLY A 284 20.86 4.46 -1.44
CA GLY A 284 20.49 4.84 -2.79
C GLY A 284 19.26 4.12 -3.30
N ALA A 285 19.09 4.16 -4.61
CA ALA A 285 17.97 3.52 -5.28
C ALA A 285 18.38 2.97 -6.65
N ILE A 286 17.70 1.91 -7.06
CA ILE A 286 17.76 1.32 -8.39
C ILE A 286 16.33 1.18 -8.90
N VAL A 287 16.10 1.68 -10.11
CA VAL A 287 14.82 1.51 -10.82
C VAL A 287 15.10 0.99 -12.21
N ALA A 288 14.45 -0.09 -12.59
CA ALA A 288 14.48 -0.61 -13.95
C ALA A 288 13.05 -0.67 -14.51
N ILE A 289 12.87 -0.20 -15.73
CA ILE A 289 11.58 -0.12 -16.43
C ILE A 289 11.74 -0.75 -17.81
N ASN A 290 10.75 -1.52 -18.26
CA ASN A 290 10.66 -1.94 -19.65
C ASN A 290 10.14 -0.78 -20.52
N PRO A 291 10.94 -0.25 -21.46
CA PRO A 291 10.53 0.88 -22.29
C PRO A 291 9.37 0.58 -23.24
N GLN A 292 9.07 -0.69 -23.51
CA GLN A 292 8.05 -1.10 -24.48
C GLN A 292 6.63 -1.10 -23.90
N ASP A 293 6.50 -1.18 -22.57
CA ASP A 293 5.19 -1.27 -21.91
C ASP A 293 5.09 -0.52 -20.58
N GLY A 294 6.18 0.03 -20.04
CA GLY A 294 6.20 0.73 -18.77
C GLY A 294 6.29 -0.19 -17.54
N THR A 295 6.37 -1.51 -17.71
CA THR A 295 6.50 -2.46 -16.60
C THR A 295 7.74 -2.17 -15.76
N VAL A 296 7.58 -2.03 -14.45
CA VAL A 296 8.70 -1.90 -13.50
C VAL A 296 9.31 -3.28 -13.27
N LEU A 297 10.58 -3.43 -13.63
CA LEU A 297 11.34 -4.70 -13.56
C LEU A 297 12.13 -4.83 -12.25
N ALA A 298 12.57 -3.72 -11.66
CA ALA A 298 13.23 -3.66 -10.35
C ALA A 298 12.93 -2.33 -9.67
N PHE A 299 12.82 -2.38 -8.33
CA PHE A 299 12.45 -1.24 -7.50
C PHE A 299 13.15 -1.32 -6.14
N VAL A 300 14.39 -0.85 -6.06
CA VAL A 300 15.21 -0.93 -4.85
C VAL A 300 15.36 0.45 -4.23
N SER A 301 15.09 0.54 -2.93
CA SER A 301 15.31 1.74 -2.11
C SER A 301 16.00 1.33 -0.82
N LYS A 302 17.22 1.82 -0.55
CA LYS A 302 18.01 1.47 0.64
C LYS A 302 18.47 2.69 1.43
N PRO A 303 18.53 2.55 2.78
CA PRO A 303 18.09 1.40 3.57
C PRO A 303 16.57 1.22 3.52
N SER A 304 16.09 0.03 3.93
CA SER A 304 14.68 -0.35 3.94
C SER A 304 14.27 -0.88 5.32
N PHE A 305 13.02 -1.22 5.49
CA PHE A 305 12.43 -1.70 6.74
C PHE A 305 11.65 -3.00 6.50
N ASP A 306 11.39 -3.77 7.57
CA ASP A 306 10.54 -4.96 7.47
C ASP A 306 9.06 -4.57 7.62
N PRO A 307 8.22 -4.79 6.59
CA PRO A 307 6.80 -4.46 6.63
C PRO A 307 6.01 -5.33 7.63
N ASN A 308 6.50 -6.53 7.98
CA ASN A 308 5.87 -7.41 8.95
C ASN A 308 5.77 -6.78 10.35
N LEU A 309 6.66 -5.84 10.69
CA LEU A 309 6.65 -5.13 11.97
C LEU A 309 5.41 -4.24 12.17
N PHE A 310 4.71 -3.87 11.09
CA PHE A 310 3.63 -2.90 11.12
C PHE A 310 2.24 -3.51 11.17
N ILE A 311 2.09 -4.79 10.85
CA ILE A 311 0.79 -5.46 10.68
C ILE A 311 -0.09 -5.31 11.92
N ASP A 312 0.42 -5.72 13.08
CA ASP A 312 -0.33 -5.68 14.34
C ASP A 312 -0.01 -4.46 15.21
N GLY A 313 0.72 -3.51 14.64
CA GLY A 313 1.26 -2.34 15.32
C GLY A 313 2.72 -2.52 15.69
N ILE A 314 3.53 -1.50 15.44
CA ILE A 314 4.95 -1.46 15.76
C ILE A 314 5.14 -0.98 17.22
N ASP A 315 6.07 -1.56 17.95
CA ASP A 315 6.44 -1.08 19.26
C ASP A 315 7.18 0.27 19.22
N SER A 316 7.12 1.02 20.32
CA SER A 316 7.63 2.39 20.37
C SER A 316 9.15 2.48 20.22
N GLU A 317 9.90 1.47 20.63
CA GLU A 317 11.36 1.44 20.56
C GLU A 317 11.81 1.20 19.12
N THR A 318 11.25 0.18 18.46
CA THR A 318 11.50 -0.11 17.04
C THR A 318 11.07 1.04 16.15
N TRP A 319 9.88 1.64 16.43
CA TRP A 319 9.42 2.83 15.69
C TRP A 319 10.39 3.99 15.83
N LYS A 320 10.84 4.28 17.05
CA LYS A 320 11.81 5.34 17.30
C LYS A 320 13.12 5.07 16.58
N ALA A 321 13.65 3.84 16.65
CA ALA A 321 14.87 3.45 15.97
C ALA A 321 14.78 3.69 14.45
N LEU A 322 13.67 3.32 13.80
CA LEU A 322 13.46 3.54 12.37
C LEU A 322 13.28 5.03 12.01
N ASN A 323 12.57 5.78 12.85
CA ASN A 323 12.26 7.19 12.57
C ASN A 323 13.45 8.12 12.82
N ASP A 324 14.24 7.84 13.84
CA ASP A 324 15.38 8.65 14.26
C ASP A 324 16.66 8.29 13.48
N ASP A 325 16.70 7.14 12.78
CA ASP A 325 17.84 6.79 11.93
C ASP A 325 18.06 7.88 10.87
N TRP A 326 19.27 8.48 10.93
CA TRP A 326 19.68 9.52 9.98
C TRP A 326 19.70 9.05 8.52
N LYS A 327 19.82 7.73 8.29
CA LYS A 327 19.77 7.10 6.98
C LYS A 327 18.34 7.00 6.41
N LYS A 328 17.31 7.29 7.22
CA LYS A 328 15.89 7.35 6.84
C LYS A 328 15.37 6.11 6.10
N PRO A 329 15.33 4.94 6.76
CA PRO A 329 14.89 3.69 6.14
C PRO A 329 13.42 3.70 5.68
N LEU A 330 12.57 4.54 6.28
CA LEU A 330 11.16 4.64 5.92
C LEU A 330 10.91 5.46 4.63
N VAL A 331 11.91 6.20 4.13
CA VAL A 331 11.77 7.02 2.92
C VAL A 331 11.89 6.15 1.68
N ASN A 332 10.85 6.14 0.86
CA ASN A 332 10.89 5.54 -0.47
C ASN A 332 11.70 6.43 -1.43
N ARG A 333 12.99 6.14 -1.57
CA ARG A 333 13.90 6.94 -2.40
C ARG A 333 13.52 6.94 -3.87
N VAL A 334 12.88 5.88 -4.34
CA VAL A 334 12.50 5.74 -5.75
C VAL A 334 11.45 6.78 -6.14
N THR A 335 10.43 7.00 -5.29
CA THR A 335 9.29 7.88 -5.59
C THR A 335 9.34 9.22 -4.86
N GLN A 336 10.15 9.34 -3.79
CA GLN A 336 10.17 10.51 -2.89
C GLN A 336 11.56 11.12 -2.74
N GLY A 337 12.63 10.41 -3.08
CA GLY A 337 13.98 10.96 -3.08
C GLY A 337 14.14 12.00 -4.20
N LEU A 338 14.43 13.23 -3.83
CA LEU A 338 14.64 14.34 -4.80
C LEU A 338 16.10 14.69 -4.87
N TYR A 339 16.71 14.47 -6.02
CA TYR A 339 18.14 14.69 -6.23
C TYR A 339 18.39 15.46 -7.52
N PRO A 340 19.40 16.36 -7.55
CA PRO A 340 19.90 16.88 -8.81
C PRO A 340 20.41 15.73 -9.68
N PRO A 341 20.02 15.62 -10.95
CA PRO A 341 20.45 14.52 -11.82
C PRO A 341 21.92 14.66 -12.27
N GLY A 342 22.51 15.86 -12.17
CA GLY A 342 23.83 16.15 -12.69
C GLY A 342 23.92 15.83 -14.18
N SER A 343 25.07 15.35 -14.63
CA SER A 343 25.33 15.09 -16.05
C SER A 343 24.43 14.00 -16.69
N THR A 344 23.62 13.25 -15.93
CA THR A 344 22.62 12.36 -16.53
C THR A 344 21.48 13.13 -17.21
N PHE A 345 21.37 14.42 -16.94
CA PHE A 345 20.41 15.33 -17.60
C PHE A 345 20.83 15.75 -19.02
N LYS A 346 22.12 15.65 -19.34
CA LYS A 346 22.68 16.17 -20.62
C LYS A 346 22.07 15.54 -21.88
N PRO A 347 21.75 14.24 -21.97
CA PRO A 347 21.05 13.71 -23.13
C PRO A 347 19.71 14.41 -23.40
N PHE A 348 18.92 14.68 -22.37
CA PHE A 348 17.62 15.36 -22.48
C PHE A 348 17.80 16.85 -22.87
N MET A 349 18.78 17.51 -22.29
CA MET A 349 19.16 18.89 -22.69
C MET A 349 19.67 18.91 -24.13
N GLY A 350 20.40 17.88 -24.57
CA GLY A 350 20.83 17.70 -25.95
C GLY A 350 19.65 17.57 -26.92
N MET A 351 18.63 16.78 -26.54
CA MET A 351 17.37 16.71 -27.32
C MET A 351 16.69 18.08 -27.41
N ALA A 352 16.61 18.84 -26.31
CA ALA A 352 16.03 20.18 -26.31
C ALA A 352 16.81 21.15 -27.23
N LEU A 353 18.14 21.06 -27.25
CA LEU A 353 19.00 21.89 -28.15
C LEU A 353 18.79 21.54 -29.63
N LEU A 354 18.64 20.26 -29.97
CA LEU A 354 18.36 19.80 -31.35
C LEU A 354 16.95 20.22 -31.81
N GLU A 355 15.93 19.91 -31.00
CA GLU A 355 14.53 20.15 -31.37
C GLU A 355 14.17 21.63 -31.44
N SER A 356 14.82 22.46 -30.62
CA SER A 356 14.66 23.91 -30.69
C SER A 356 15.34 24.56 -31.91
N GLY A 357 16.12 23.80 -32.69
CA GLY A 357 16.95 24.32 -33.80
C GLY A 357 18.15 25.15 -33.34
N LYS A 358 18.48 25.14 -32.01
CA LYS A 358 19.67 25.86 -31.52
C LYS A 358 20.95 25.28 -32.07
N ILE A 359 20.98 23.96 -32.28
CA ILE A 359 22.06 23.23 -32.95
C ILE A 359 21.48 22.20 -33.93
N THR A 360 22.35 21.71 -34.81
CA THR A 360 22.16 20.54 -35.64
C THR A 360 23.06 19.39 -35.13
N GLN A 361 22.90 18.19 -35.65
CA GLN A 361 23.79 17.05 -35.33
C GLN A 361 25.24 17.28 -35.72
N THR A 362 25.48 18.16 -36.72
CA THR A 362 26.82 18.52 -37.23
C THR A 362 27.40 19.76 -36.60
N THR A 363 26.63 20.51 -35.80
CA THR A 363 27.12 21.75 -35.16
C THR A 363 28.28 21.43 -34.22
N VAL A 364 29.39 22.10 -34.41
CA VAL A 364 30.61 21.99 -33.62
C VAL A 364 30.89 23.32 -32.93
N VAL A 365 31.13 23.28 -31.63
CA VAL A 365 31.48 24.45 -30.82
C VAL A 365 32.72 24.19 -29.97
N PRO A 366 33.50 25.23 -29.62
CA PRO A 366 34.60 25.09 -28.67
C PRO A 366 34.07 24.65 -27.30
N ALA A 367 34.72 23.62 -26.69
CA ALA A 367 34.49 23.14 -25.34
C ALA A 367 35.75 23.29 -24.47
N PRO A 368 36.09 24.52 -24.08
CA PRO A 368 37.29 24.82 -23.27
C PRO A 368 37.12 24.28 -21.86
N GLY A 369 38.20 24.18 -21.07
CA GLY A 369 38.13 23.75 -19.66
C GLY A 369 37.49 24.76 -18.72
N ALA A 370 37.11 25.93 -19.21
CA ALA A 370 36.42 26.99 -18.47
C ALA A 370 35.64 27.89 -19.41
N TRP A 371 34.51 28.40 -18.92
CA TRP A 371 33.65 29.35 -19.65
C TRP A 371 33.09 30.40 -18.68
N SER A 372 32.83 31.59 -19.16
CA SER A 372 32.22 32.68 -18.41
C SER A 372 31.05 33.28 -19.18
N ILE A 373 30.04 33.73 -18.46
CA ILE A 373 28.96 34.53 -19.03
C ILE A 373 29.58 35.84 -19.55
N PRO A 374 29.25 36.30 -20.78
CA PRO A 374 29.70 37.55 -21.27
C PRO A 374 29.50 38.71 -20.29
N GLY A 375 30.55 39.43 -19.96
CA GLY A 375 30.53 40.54 -18.98
C GLY A 375 30.64 40.11 -17.50
N SER A 376 30.67 38.81 -17.19
CA SER A 376 30.82 38.28 -15.82
C SER A 376 32.26 37.87 -15.51
N ARG A 377 32.69 38.13 -14.26
CA ARG A 377 34.00 37.66 -13.76
C ARG A 377 33.90 36.20 -13.21
N HIS A 378 32.69 35.65 -13.08
CA HIS A 378 32.51 34.28 -12.57
C HIS A 378 32.91 33.27 -13.64
N ILE A 379 33.76 32.31 -13.24
CA ILE A 379 34.29 31.28 -14.14
C ILE A 379 33.61 29.94 -13.80
N PHE A 380 32.86 29.38 -14.75
CA PHE A 380 32.32 28.03 -14.71
C PHE A 380 33.38 27.10 -15.32
N ARG A 381 33.64 25.98 -14.61
CA ARG A 381 34.74 25.08 -14.98
C ARG A 381 34.20 23.73 -15.40
N ASP A 382 34.83 23.15 -16.41
CA ASP A 382 34.64 21.76 -16.78
C ASP A 382 35.38 20.83 -15.78
N SER A 383 34.95 19.59 -15.69
CA SER A 383 35.64 18.54 -14.92
C SER A 383 37.07 18.30 -15.45
N VAL A 384 37.27 18.46 -16.76
CA VAL A 384 38.57 18.39 -17.43
C VAL A 384 39.11 19.81 -17.66
N ARG A 385 40.15 20.18 -16.92
CA ARG A 385 40.70 21.56 -16.92
C ARG A 385 41.26 22.00 -18.25
N SER A 386 41.79 21.07 -19.06
CA SER A 386 42.27 21.36 -20.43
C SER A 386 41.12 21.55 -21.43
N GLY A 387 39.88 21.19 -21.03
CA GLY A 387 38.75 21.12 -21.94
C GLY A 387 38.77 19.90 -22.86
N HIS A 388 37.89 19.95 -23.85
CA HIS A 388 37.66 18.83 -24.78
C HIS A 388 37.95 19.24 -26.26
N GLY A 389 38.52 20.43 -26.48
CA GLY A 389 38.72 20.98 -27.82
C GLY A 389 37.40 21.35 -28.48
N SER A 390 37.30 21.11 -29.78
CA SER A 390 36.04 21.28 -30.51
C SER A 390 35.15 20.04 -30.33
N ALA A 391 33.88 20.25 -30.02
CA ALA A 391 32.92 19.18 -29.77
C ALA A 391 31.58 19.44 -30.47
N ASN A 392 31.02 18.40 -31.05
CA ASN A 392 29.61 18.33 -31.38
C ASN A 392 28.82 17.70 -30.19
N LEU A 393 27.50 17.64 -30.28
CA LEU A 393 26.67 17.09 -29.22
C LEU A 393 27.04 15.63 -28.86
N SER A 394 27.32 14.79 -29.87
CA SER A 394 27.71 13.40 -29.64
C SER A 394 28.99 13.29 -28.79
N LYS A 395 30.03 14.05 -29.12
CA LYS A 395 31.27 14.11 -28.32
C LYS A 395 30.99 14.70 -26.94
N ALA A 396 30.20 15.76 -26.86
CA ALA A 396 29.89 16.44 -25.60
C ALA A 396 29.14 15.47 -24.62
N ILE A 397 28.25 14.60 -25.09
CA ILE A 397 27.61 13.54 -24.29
C ILE A 397 28.64 12.49 -23.90
N GLN A 398 29.46 11.99 -24.85
CA GLN A 398 30.48 10.95 -24.64
C GLN A 398 31.44 11.30 -23.50
N VAL A 399 32.04 12.50 -23.58
CA VAL A 399 33.04 12.97 -22.60
C VAL A 399 32.43 13.75 -21.44
N SER A 400 31.10 13.95 -21.47
CA SER A 400 30.35 14.70 -20.45
C SER A 400 30.80 16.19 -20.33
N SER A 401 31.10 16.87 -21.44
CA SER A 401 31.57 18.26 -21.39
C SER A 401 30.54 19.19 -20.75
N ASP A 402 30.91 19.88 -19.66
CA ASP A 402 30.08 20.88 -19.02
C ASP A 402 30.02 22.15 -19.81
N THR A 403 31.16 22.61 -20.32
CA THR A 403 31.29 23.94 -21.02
C THR A 403 30.52 24.00 -22.34
N PHE A 404 30.33 22.84 -23.00
CA PHE A 404 29.41 22.72 -24.15
C PHE A 404 27.98 23.08 -23.76
N PHE A 405 27.50 22.48 -22.68
CA PHE A 405 26.12 22.69 -22.20
C PHE A 405 25.96 24.04 -21.49
N TYR A 406 26.97 24.55 -20.77
CA TYR A 406 26.92 25.88 -20.17
C TYR A 406 26.62 26.95 -21.21
N ARG A 407 27.41 26.96 -22.27
CA ARG A 407 27.28 27.93 -23.34
C ARG A 407 25.94 27.83 -24.05
N LEU A 408 25.64 26.67 -24.60
CA LEU A 408 24.43 26.49 -25.42
C LEU A 408 23.16 26.59 -24.59
N GLY A 409 23.17 26.11 -23.34
CA GLY A 409 22.04 26.26 -22.42
C GLY A 409 21.81 27.73 -22.06
N TYR A 410 22.88 28.48 -21.72
CA TYR A 410 22.78 29.92 -21.48
C TYR A 410 22.19 30.66 -22.68
N GLU A 411 22.70 30.39 -23.89
CA GLU A 411 22.22 31.00 -25.13
C GLU A 411 20.77 30.58 -25.49
N MET A 412 20.31 29.39 -25.10
CA MET A 412 18.94 28.94 -25.33
C MET A 412 17.95 29.58 -24.34
N GLY A 413 18.34 29.67 -23.07
CA GLY A 413 17.52 30.18 -21.98
C GLY A 413 16.44 29.22 -21.51
N ILE A 414 15.91 29.47 -20.29
CA ILE A 414 14.97 28.57 -19.62
C ILE A 414 13.61 28.50 -20.32
N ASP A 415 13.14 29.61 -20.86
CA ASP A 415 11.81 29.70 -21.48
C ASP A 415 11.69 28.81 -22.73
N LYS A 416 12.80 28.60 -23.43
CA LYS A 416 12.86 27.67 -24.57
C LYS A 416 13.19 26.26 -24.12
N ALA A 417 14.05 26.06 -23.11
CA ALA A 417 14.47 24.73 -22.68
C ALA A 417 13.37 23.96 -21.93
N SER A 418 12.68 24.62 -20.99
CA SER A 418 11.72 23.98 -20.10
C SER A 418 10.58 23.25 -20.84
N PRO A 419 9.93 23.78 -21.88
CA PRO A 419 8.88 23.07 -22.62
C PRO A 419 9.34 21.75 -23.28
N TYR A 420 10.58 21.72 -23.84
CA TYR A 420 11.13 20.48 -24.41
C TYR A 420 11.48 19.46 -23.36
N LEU A 421 12.04 19.90 -22.23
CA LEU A 421 12.37 19.03 -21.11
C LEU A 421 11.12 18.45 -20.45
N ALA A 422 10.04 19.21 -20.36
CA ALA A 422 8.76 18.78 -19.83
C ALA A 422 8.16 17.59 -20.61
N GLN A 423 8.50 17.43 -21.90
CA GLN A 423 8.03 16.30 -22.71
C GLN A 423 8.53 14.94 -22.20
N PHE A 424 9.65 14.90 -21.48
CA PHE A 424 10.19 13.70 -20.86
C PHE A 424 9.58 13.41 -19.47
N GLY A 425 8.53 14.13 -19.06
CA GLY A 425 7.85 13.94 -17.77
C GLY A 425 8.52 14.63 -16.59
N PHE A 426 9.58 15.40 -16.78
CA PHE A 426 10.21 16.16 -15.71
C PHE A 426 9.26 17.19 -15.09
N GLY A 427 9.25 17.29 -13.76
CA GLY A 427 8.38 18.19 -13.01
C GLY A 427 6.93 17.74 -12.88
N LYS A 428 6.61 16.50 -13.27
CA LYS A 428 5.30 15.89 -13.14
C LYS A 428 5.41 14.51 -12.47
N LYS A 429 4.33 14.04 -11.88
CA LYS A 429 4.24 12.63 -11.45
C LYS A 429 4.26 11.73 -12.68
N THR A 430 4.90 10.57 -12.55
CA THR A 430 4.89 9.55 -13.61
C THR A 430 3.59 8.78 -13.67
N GLY A 431 2.78 8.87 -12.61
CA GLY A 431 1.52 8.16 -12.51
C GLY A 431 1.66 6.68 -12.12
N ILE A 432 2.83 6.26 -11.61
CA ILE A 432 3.02 4.90 -11.12
C ILE A 432 1.89 4.49 -10.16
N ASP A 433 1.52 3.22 -10.19
CA ASP A 433 0.50 2.61 -9.33
C ASP A 433 0.93 2.48 -7.85
N LEU A 434 1.47 3.57 -7.32
CA LEU A 434 1.86 3.74 -5.93
C LEU A 434 1.37 5.08 -5.38
N PRO A 435 0.97 5.15 -4.10
CA PRO A 435 0.64 6.42 -3.47
C PRO A 435 1.91 7.25 -3.23
N SER A 436 1.74 8.56 -3.02
CA SER A 436 2.79 9.44 -2.48
C SER A 436 4.01 9.64 -3.38
N GLU A 437 3.83 9.71 -4.69
CA GLU A 437 4.85 10.09 -5.64
C GLU A 437 5.10 11.61 -5.62
N TYR A 438 6.38 12.04 -5.65
CA TYR A 438 6.78 13.44 -5.75
C TYR A 438 6.90 13.90 -7.21
N THR A 439 6.51 15.15 -7.45
CA THR A 439 6.53 15.74 -8.80
C THR A 439 7.93 16.11 -9.29
N GLY A 440 8.92 16.17 -8.40
CA GLY A 440 10.20 16.74 -8.75
C GLY A 440 10.13 18.25 -9.07
N VAL A 441 11.22 18.78 -9.56
CA VAL A 441 11.33 20.20 -9.93
C VAL A 441 11.97 20.33 -11.32
N LEU A 442 11.18 20.70 -12.32
CA LEU A 442 11.66 21.25 -13.57
C LEU A 442 11.65 22.77 -13.45
N PRO A 443 12.83 23.42 -13.45
CA PRO A 443 12.91 24.86 -13.28
C PRO A 443 12.22 25.63 -14.40
N SER A 444 11.49 26.69 -14.04
CA SER A 444 10.93 27.69 -14.95
C SER A 444 10.83 29.04 -14.24
N ARG A 445 10.52 30.13 -14.97
CA ARG A 445 10.27 31.44 -14.35
C ARG A 445 9.08 31.38 -13.40
N GLU A 446 8.00 30.73 -13.81
CA GLU A 446 6.77 30.59 -13.03
C GLU A 446 7.04 29.78 -11.75
N TRP A 447 7.76 28.65 -11.87
CA TRP A 447 8.16 27.86 -10.72
C TRP A 447 8.98 28.70 -9.73
N LYS A 448 9.97 29.44 -10.22
CA LYS A 448 10.83 30.27 -9.36
C LYS A 448 10.03 31.38 -8.67
N ALA A 449 9.19 32.11 -9.41
CA ALA A 449 8.35 33.16 -8.87
C ALA A 449 7.43 32.61 -7.76
N LYS A 450 6.81 31.44 -7.98
CA LYS A 450 5.97 30.75 -6.99
C LYS A 450 6.78 30.27 -5.77
N ARG A 451 7.94 29.66 -6.00
CA ARG A 451 8.80 29.11 -4.94
C ARG A 451 9.29 30.18 -3.97
N PHE A 452 9.65 31.33 -4.48
CA PHE A 452 10.18 32.48 -3.71
C PHE A 452 9.13 33.56 -3.46
N ALA A 453 7.85 33.27 -3.64
CA ALA A 453 6.76 34.26 -3.48
C ALA A 453 6.78 34.96 -2.12
N LYS A 454 7.20 34.26 -1.06
CA LYS A 454 7.28 34.77 0.33
C LYS A 454 8.68 35.28 0.71
N SER A 455 9.63 35.38 -0.25
CA SER A 455 10.97 35.89 0.05
C SER A 455 10.93 37.39 0.38
N SER A 456 11.71 37.77 1.37
CA SER A 456 11.94 39.20 1.71
C SER A 456 12.77 39.93 0.64
N ASP A 457 13.55 39.20 -0.17
CA ASP A 457 14.27 39.76 -1.33
C ASP A 457 13.33 39.78 -2.55
N PRO A 458 12.94 40.97 -3.05
CA PRO A 458 12.08 41.09 -4.23
C PRO A 458 12.68 40.47 -5.47
N THR A 459 14.03 40.46 -5.59
CA THR A 459 14.74 39.94 -6.76
C THR A 459 14.85 38.40 -6.74
N ALA A 460 14.57 37.76 -5.64
CA ALA A 460 14.63 36.31 -5.53
C ALA A 460 13.64 35.59 -6.48
N LYS A 461 12.55 36.27 -6.85
CA LYS A 461 11.50 35.75 -7.76
C LYS A 461 11.93 35.80 -9.23
N GLU A 462 12.88 36.68 -9.56
CA GLU A 462 13.30 36.90 -10.92
C GLU A 462 14.27 35.81 -11.40
N TRP A 463 14.05 35.33 -12.62
CA TRP A 463 14.99 34.42 -13.26
C TRP A 463 16.21 35.14 -13.73
N ARG A 464 17.38 34.76 -13.24
CA ARG A 464 18.67 35.31 -13.70
C ARG A 464 19.26 34.42 -14.79
N ALA A 465 19.71 34.96 -15.88
CA ALA A 465 20.25 34.19 -17.02
C ALA A 465 21.38 33.21 -16.60
N GLY A 466 22.18 33.58 -15.61
CA GLY A 466 23.24 32.71 -15.07
C GLY A 466 22.76 31.45 -14.40
N GLU A 467 21.51 31.38 -13.95
CA GLU A 467 20.93 30.15 -13.34
C GLU A 467 20.79 29.03 -14.38
N MET A 468 20.54 29.39 -15.64
CA MET A 468 20.46 28.41 -16.72
C MET A 468 21.76 27.65 -16.94
N VAL A 469 22.91 28.22 -16.60
CA VAL A 469 24.22 27.56 -16.70
C VAL A 469 24.23 26.27 -15.84
N SER A 470 23.82 26.37 -14.58
CA SER A 470 23.70 25.21 -13.69
C SER A 470 22.59 24.26 -14.12
N VAL A 471 21.43 24.79 -14.52
CA VAL A 471 20.30 24.02 -14.97
C VAL A 471 20.62 23.16 -16.18
N SER A 472 21.40 23.67 -17.14
CA SER A 472 21.76 22.97 -18.37
C SER A 472 22.58 21.69 -18.18
N ILE A 473 23.21 21.54 -17.02
CA ILE A 473 23.96 20.33 -16.63
C ILE A 473 23.27 19.50 -15.53
N GLY A 474 21.99 19.75 -15.28
CA GLY A 474 21.21 19.00 -14.27
C GLY A 474 21.53 19.38 -12.84
N GLN A 475 22.02 20.57 -12.59
CA GLN A 475 22.29 21.14 -11.27
C GLN A 475 21.34 22.31 -10.97
N GLY A 476 21.66 23.11 -9.97
CA GLY A 476 20.85 24.28 -9.59
C GLY A 476 19.51 23.84 -9.00
N TYR A 477 18.40 24.28 -9.62
CA TYR A 477 17.06 23.97 -9.13
C TYR A 477 16.52 22.61 -9.60
N ASN A 478 17.21 21.89 -10.49
CA ASN A 478 16.78 20.56 -10.90
C ASN A 478 16.74 19.61 -9.71
N ALA A 479 15.61 18.94 -9.53
CA ALA A 479 15.46 17.90 -8.52
C ALA A 479 14.45 16.85 -9.00
N TYR A 480 14.90 15.61 -9.24
CA TYR A 480 14.07 14.55 -9.77
C TYR A 480 14.20 13.29 -8.95
N THR A 481 13.14 12.46 -8.98
CA THR A 481 13.19 11.15 -8.37
C THR A 481 13.91 10.14 -9.27
N PRO A 482 14.48 9.08 -8.71
CA PRO A 482 15.04 7.97 -9.52
C PRO A 482 14.02 7.39 -10.50
N LEU A 483 12.75 7.31 -10.11
CA LEU A 483 11.67 6.89 -11.00
C LEU A 483 11.51 7.82 -12.21
N GLN A 484 11.51 9.14 -12.00
CA GLN A 484 11.43 10.09 -13.11
C GLN A 484 12.62 9.96 -14.04
N MET A 485 13.83 9.76 -13.51
CA MET A 485 15.02 9.56 -14.32
C MET A 485 14.97 8.25 -15.14
N ALA A 486 14.48 7.16 -14.55
CA ALA A 486 14.29 5.90 -15.27
C ALA A 486 13.19 6.03 -16.35
N HIS A 487 12.07 6.67 -16.02
CA HIS A 487 10.97 6.92 -16.95
C HIS A 487 11.37 7.78 -18.14
N ALA A 488 12.06 8.90 -17.88
CA ALA A 488 12.60 9.76 -18.95
C ALA A 488 13.61 8.99 -19.83
N THR A 489 14.45 8.13 -19.21
CA THR A 489 15.41 7.29 -19.93
C THR A 489 14.68 6.26 -20.80
N ALA A 490 13.64 5.62 -20.30
CA ALA A 490 12.80 4.69 -21.04
C ALA A 490 12.14 5.38 -22.25
N SER A 491 11.60 6.59 -22.04
CA SER A 491 10.97 7.37 -23.11
C SER A 491 11.96 7.78 -24.21
N LEU A 492 13.17 8.18 -23.82
CA LEU A 492 14.25 8.49 -24.77
C LEU A 492 14.67 7.25 -25.55
N ALA A 493 14.89 6.14 -24.85
CA ALA A 493 15.28 4.87 -25.45
C ALA A 493 14.23 4.34 -26.45
N ASN A 494 12.95 4.53 -26.12
CA ASN A 494 11.80 4.11 -26.94
C ASN A 494 11.37 5.17 -27.97
N ASN A 495 12.31 5.98 -28.43
CA ASN A 495 12.09 6.94 -29.51
C ASN A 495 10.90 7.90 -29.24
N GLY A 496 10.76 8.32 -27.99
CA GLY A 496 9.75 9.27 -27.55
C GLY A 496 8.36 8.67 -27.28
N VAL A 497 8.18 7.37 -27.40
CA VAL A 497 6.93 6.71 -26.94
C VAL A 497 6.98 6.57 -25.43
N VAL A 498 6.01 7.18 -24.75
CA VAL A 498 5.96 7.28 -23.29
C VAL A 498 4.87 6.35 -22.76
N TYR A 499 5.23 5.44 -21.86
CA TYR A 499 4.30 4.58 -21.15
C TYR A 499 4.29 4.94 -19.68
N GLN A 500 3.12 4.90 -19.07
CA GLN A 500 2.98 5.06 -17.62
C GLN A 500 3.67 3.89 -16.89
N PRO A 501 4.61 4.15 -15.97
CA PRO A 501 5.21 3.09 -15.17
C PRO A 501 4.18 2.39 -14.31
N HIS A 502 4.25 1.05 -14.23
CA HIS A 502 3.35 0.25 -13.39
C HIS A 502 4.03 -0.99 -12.85
N LEU A 503 3.63 -1.40 -11.67
CA LEU A 503 4.08 -2.62 -10.99
C LEU A 503 3.14 -3.79 -11.29
N VAL A 504 1.83 -3.54 -11.25
CA VAL A 504 0.81 -4.58 -11.45
C VAL A 504 0.53 -4.76 -12.93
N LYS A 505 0.59 -6.01 -13.38
CA LYS A 505 0.32 -6.41 -14.78
C LYS A 505 -1.06 -7.04 -14.93
N GLU A 506 -1.49 -7.82 -13.94
CA GLU A 506 -2.77 -8.53 -13.98
C GLU A 506 -3.48 -8.51 -12.62
N LEU A 507 -4.81 -8.48 -12.67
CA LEU A 507 -5.71 -8.68 -11.54
C LEU A 507 -6.42 -10.02 -11.72
N LEU A 508 -6.26 -10.94 -10.78
CA LEU A 508 -6.83 -12.28 -10.82
C LEU A 508 -8.02 -12.35 -9.85
N ASP A 509 -9.23 -12.51 -10.38
CA ASP A 509 -10.45 -12.71 -9.60
C ASP A 509 -10.83 -14.19 -9.67
N PHE A 510 -10.47 -14.95 -8.64
CA PHE A 510 -10.70 -16.39 -8.60
C PHE A 510 -12.18 -16.73 -8.45
N ASP A 511 -12.96 -15.92 -7.75
CA ASP A 511 -14.41 -16.13 -7.57
C ASP A 511 -15.15 -16.04 -8.93
N LYS A 512 -14.74 -15.09 -9.76
CA LYS A 512 -15.33 -14.88 -11.10
C LYS A 512 -14.57 -15.59 -12.22
N ARG A 513 -13.47 -16.27 -11.90
CA ARG A 513 -12.55 -16.89 -12.89
C ARG A 513 -12.16 -15.90 -13.98
N LYS A 514 -11.81 -14.66 -13.58
CA LYS A 514 -11.53 -13.57 -14.51
C LYS A 514 -10.11 -13.05 -14.30
N ILE A 515 -9.38 -12.91 -15.41
CA ILE A 515 -8.10 -12.20 -15.46
C ILE A 515 -8.34 -10.85 -16.11
N THR A 516 -8.01 -9.78 -15.42
CA THR A 516 -8.02 -8.42 -15.98
C THR A 516 -6.58 -8.01 -16.21
N ARG A 517 -6.15 -7.93 -17.47
CA ARG A 517 -4.80 -7.46 -17.85
C ARG A 517 -4.80 -5.94 -17.89
N ILE A 518 -3.77 -5.34 -17.30
CA ILE A 518 -3.46 -3.92 -17.44
C ILE A 518 -2.66 -3.80 -18.74
N ASN A 519 -3.37 -3.55 -19.85
CA ASN A 519 -2.72 -3.35 -21.13
C ASN A 519 -2.21 -1.91 -21.20
N PRO A 520 -0.90 -1.69 -21.22
CA PRO A 520 -0.36 -0.36 -21.33
C PRO A 520 -0.62 0.17 -22.74
N ASN A 521 -1.40 1.23 -22.83
CA ASN A 521 -1.39 2.09 -23.99
C ASN A 521 -0.32 3.16 -23.79
N PRO A 522 0.36 3.60 -24.85
CA PRO A 522 1.21 4.76 -24.74
C PRO A 522 0.41 5.94 -24.18
N GLU A 523 0.96 6.60 -23.15
CA GLU A 523 0.33 7.79 -22.61
C GLU A 523 0.35 8.92 -23.64
N TYR A 524 1.50 9.10 -24.28
CA TYR A 524 1.69 10.02 -25.42
C TYR A 524 2.97 9.66 -26.18
N LYS A 525 3.16 10.33 -27.32
CA LYS A 525 4.42 10.31 -28.07
C LYS A 525 5.01 11.71 -28.10
N ILE A 526 6.26 11.84 -27.68
CA ILE A 526 7.01 13.08 -27.74
C ILE A 526 7.17 13.48 -29.22
N PRO A 527 6.73 14.70 -29.62
CA PRO A 527 6.68 15.09 -31.03
C PRO A 527 8.04 15.58 -31.54
N PHE A 528 9.11 14.82 -31.27
CA PHE A 528 10.47 15.13 -31.70
C PHE A 528 10.86 14.27 -32.90
N LYS A 529 11.88 14.73 -33.64
CA LYS A 529 12.39 14.04 -34.82
C LYS A 529 13.02 12.70 -34.44
N GLN A 530 12.65 11.65 -35.16
CA GLN A 530 13.17 10.30 -34.95
C GLN A 530 14.71 10.26 -35.03
N ASP A 531 15.29 10.93 -36.03
CA ASP A 531 16.75 11.01 -36.24
C ASP A 531 17.48 11.62 -35.04
N ASN A 532 16.84 12.52 -34.29
CA ASN A 532 17.44 13.12 -33.09
C ASN A 532 17.46 12.16 -31.91
N PHE A 533 16.43 11.32 -31.75
CA PHE A 533 16.45 10.23 -30.77
C PHE A 533 17.58 9.23 -31.08
N GLU A 534 17.67 8.78 -32.34
CA GLU A 534 18.70 7.82 -32.74
C GLU A 534 20.12 8.42 -32.55
N TYR A 535 20.31 9.66 -32.91
CA TYR A 535 21.59 10.37 -32.73
C TYR A 535 22.00 10.45 -31.25
N VAL A 536 21.05 10.80 -30.36
CA VAL A 536 21.35 10.89 -28.92
C VAL A 536 21.57 9.51 -28.31
N LYS A 537 20.80 8.47 -28.70
CA LYS A 537 21.04 7.08 -28.28
C LYS A 537 22.44 6.58 -28.66
N GLN A 538 22.86 6.83 -29.90
CA GLN A 538 24.22 6.53 -30.35
C GLN A 538 25.29 7.32 -29.60
N ALA A 539 25.02 8.60 -29.26
CA ALA A 539 25.92 9.40 -28.42
C ALA A 539 26.03 8.79 -26.99
N MET A 540 24.94 8.24 -26.43
CA MET A 540 24.95 7.56 -25.15
C MET A 540 25.68 6.21 -25.22
N GLU A 541 25.66 5.51 -26.34
CA GLU A 541 26.48 4.32 -26.55
C GLU A 541 27.99 4.65 -26.50
N LYS A 542 28.41 5.77 -27.10
CA LYS A 542 29.81 6.21 -27.07
C LYS A 542 30.34 6.51 -25.66
N VAL A 543 29.46 6.76 -24.68
CA VAL A 543 29.86 6.90 -23.28
C VAL A 543 30.53 5.64 -22.74
N LEU A 544 30.14 4.46 -23.28
CA LEU A 544 30.69 3.14 -22.90
C LEU A 544 31.87 2.71 -23.80
N LYS A 545 32.16 3.45 -24.86
CA LYS A 545 33.30 3.15 -25.77
C LYS A 545 34.60 3.87 -25.27
N PRO A 546 35.77 3.52 -25.80
CA PRO A 546 37.03 4.21 -25.46
C PRO A 546 36.90 5.72 -25.55
N GLY A 547 37.39 6.40 -24.54
CA GLY A 547 37.26 7.88 -24.40
C GLY A 547 35.95 8.35 -23.76
N GLY A 548 35.01 7.47 -23.52
CA GLY A 548 33.76 7.77 -22.80
C GLY A 548 33.92 7.65 -21.26
N THR A 549 33.01 8.32 -20.53
CA THR A 549 33.09 8.39 -19.06
C THR A 549 32.76 7.07 -18.34
N ALA A 550 32.13 6.11 -19.02
CA ALA A 550 31.81 4.76 -18.53
C ALA A 550 32.50 3.66 -19.35
N HIS A 551 33.62 3.94 -20.04
CA HIS A 551 34.29 2.96 -20.92
C HIS A 551 34.66 1.64 -20.23
N ARG A 552 34.89 1.68 -18.90
CA ARG A 552 35.27 0.49 -18.12
C ARG A 552 34.20 -0.60 -18.12
N ILE A 553 32.93 -0.23 -18.25
CA ILE A 553 31.81 -1.19 -18.30
C ILE A 553 31.41 -1.59 -19.71
N GLY A 554 32.05 -1.01 -20.74
CA GLY A 554 31.74 -1.25 -22.16
C GLY A 554 32.44 -2.48 -22.75
N GLY A 555 33.41 -3.07 -22.05
CA GLY A 555 34.10 -4.29 -22.48
C GLY A 555 33.24 -5.54 -22.34
N GLY A 556 33.31 -6.46 -23.33
CA GLY A 556 32.64 -7.77 -23.25
C GLY A 556 31.11 -7.72 -23.24
N LEU A 557 30.48 -6.65 -23.74
CA LEU A 557 29.04 -6.58 -23.92
C LEU A 557 28.58 -7.52 -25.05
N ALA A 558 27.65 -8.41 -24.75
CA ALA A 558 27.00 -9.28 -25.75
C ALA A 558 25.77 -8.58 -26.40
N TYR A 559 25.44 -7.39 -25.99
CA TYR A 559 24.33 -6.57 -26.48
C TYR A 559 24.76 -5.09 -26.58
N SER A 560 24.04 -4.29 -27.35
CA SER A 560 24.24 -2.86 -27.42
C SER A 560 23.67 -2.15 -26.17
N MET A 561 24.38 -1.16 -25.61
CA MET A 561 23.95 -0.46 -24.41
C MET A 561 24.29 1.04 -24.55
N GLY A 562 23.31 1.89 -24.27
CA GLY A 562 23.50 3.33 -24.08
C GLY A 562 23.50 3.70 -22.60
N GLY A 563 24.32 4.70 -22.23
CA GLY A 563 24.30 5.14 -20.83
C GLY A 563 24.87 6.55 -20.64
N LYS A 564 24.73 7.08 -19.42
CA LYS A 564 25.28 8.36 -19.02
C LYS A 564 25.61 8.38 -17.53
N THR A 565 26.85 8.76 -17.21
CA THR A 565 27.29 9.04 -15.82
C THR A 565 26.82 10.42 -15.37
N GLY A 566 26.51 10.57 -14.10
CA GLY A 566 26.22 11.84 -13.45
C GLY A 566 26.84 11.93 -12.07
N THR A 567 27.34 13.09 -11.72
CA THR A 567 27.79 13.44 -10.37
C THR A 567 27.00 14.65 -9.93
N ALA A 568 26.21 14.49 -8.86
CA ALA A 568 25.38 15.58 -8.33
C ALA A 568 26.05 16.19 -7.11
N GLN A 569 26.39 17.44 -7.20
CA GLN A 569 27.05 18.16 -6.11
C GLN A 569 26.10 18.38 -4.94
N VAL A 570 26.54 18.01 -3.74
CA VAL A 570 25.79 18.18 -2.47
C VAL A 570 26.22 19.46 -1.77
N VAL A 571 27.51 19.80 -1.83
CA VAL A 571 28.06 20.99 -1.18
C VAL A 571 28.67 21.93 -2.21
N GLN A 572 28.52 23.23 -1.97
CA GLN A 572 29.15 24.24 -2.82
C GLN A 572 30.67 24.30 -2.58
N ILE A 573 31.45 24.14 -3.63
CA ILE A 573 32.89 24.30 -3.59
C ILE A 573 33.24 25.76 -3.82
N LYS A 574 34.09 26.35 -2.97
CA LYS A 574 34.58 27.74 -3.16
C LYS A 574 35.27 27.86 -4.50
N GLN A 575 35.15 29.03 -5.11
CA GLN A 575 35.79 29.31 -6.40
C GLN A 575 37.32 29.05 -6.30
N GLY A 576 37.85 28.22 -7.22
CA GLY A 576 39.24 27.80 -7.20
C GLY A 576 39.56 26.55 -6.33
N GLY A 577 38.63 26.13 -5.48
CA GLY A 577 38.79 24.92 -4.68
C GLY A 577 38.74 23.61 -5.50
N ARG A 578 39.23 22.53 -4.94
CA ARG A 578 39.09 21.15 -5.49
C ARG A 578 38.19 20.32 -4.61
N TYR A 579 37.34 19.55 -5.24
CA TYR A 579 36.54 18.54 -4.52
C TYR A 579 37.47 17.45 -3.96
N ASN A 580 37.33 17.17 -2.65
CA ASN A 580 38.07 16.10 -1.98
C ASN A 580 37.07 15.29 -1.13
N ALA A 581 36.59 14.20 -1.66
CA ALA A 581 35.62 13.33 -0.98
C ALA A 581 36.16 12.77 0.35
N ALA A 582 37.48 12.53 0.47
CA ALA A 582 38.08 12.00 1.69
C ALA A 582 38.06 13.00 2.86
N ALA A 583 38.06 14.30 2.56
CA ALA A 583 38.00 15.37 3.56
C ALA A 583 36.57 15.70 4.00
N LEU A 584 35.55 15.15 3.33
CA LEU A 584 34.14 15.42 3.63
C LEU A 584 33.51 14.29 4.45
N ARG A 585 32.64 14.67 5.39
CA ARG A 585 31.73 13.70 6.02
C ARG A 585 30.90 13.01 4.94
N GLU A 586 30.55 11.74 5.13
CA GLU A 586 29.79 10.95 4.16
C GLU A 586 28.58 11.72 3.60
N GLN A 587 27.77 12.30 4.46
CA GLN A 587 26.55 13.04 4.09
C GLN A 587 26.75 14.30 3.23
N HIS A 588 27.99 14.75 3.09
CA HIS A 588 28.36 15.92 2.28
C HIS A 588 29.05 15.55 0.97
N ARG A 589 29.29 14.26 0.71
CA ARG A 589 29.85 13.79 -0.55
C ARG A 589 28.82 13.87 -1.65
N ASP A 590 29.28 14.02 -2.87
CA ASP A 590 28.43 14.08 -4.06
C ASP A 590 27.66 12.77 -4.27
N HIS A 591 26.48 12.84 -4.88
CA HIS A 591 25.74 11.65 -5.28
C HIS A 591 26.26 11.12 -6.61
N ALA A 592 26.39 9.80 -6.73
CA ALA A 592 26.74 9.14 -7.96
C ALA A 592 25.48 8.67 -8.69
N TRP A 593 25.35 9.06 -9.96
CA TRP A 593 24.24 8.67 -10.83
C TRP A 593 24.73 7.91 -12.06
N PHE A 594 23.91 6.96 -12.49
CA PHE A 594 24.01 6.37 -13.83
C PHE A 594 22.63 6.09 -14.39
N ILE A 595 22.40 6.48 -15.65
CA ILE A 595 21.23 6.04 -16.42
C ILE A 595 21.70 5.24 -17.61
N SER A 596 20.92 4.22 -17.99
CA SER A 596 21.22 3.35 -19.13
C SER A 596 19.99 2.70 -19.70
N PHE A 597 20.14 2.15 -20.90
CA PHE A 597 19.13 1.32 -21.55
C PHE A 597 19.81 0.32 -22.49
N ALA A 598 19.16 -0.80 -22.71
CA ALA A 598 19.64 -1.87 -23.57
C ALA A 598 18.46 -2.74 -24.12
N PRO A 599 18.60 -3.37 -25.33
CA PRO A 599 19.52 -3.02 -26.40
C PRO A 599 19.22 -1.65 -27.02
N LEU A 600 20.14 -1.09 -27.84
CA LEU A 600 19.93 0.21 -28.48
C LEU A 600 18.77 0.19 -29.48
N GLU A 601 18.71 -0.86 -30.29
CA GLU A 601 17.79 -0.96 -31.42
C GLU A 601 16.35 -1.18 -30.94
N LYS A 602 16.19 -2.11 -29.99
CA LYS A 602 14.91 -2.44 -29.36
C LYS A 602 15.09 -2.52 -27.84
N PRO A 603 15.02 -1.37 -27.15
CA PRO A 603 15.28 -1.32 -25.73
C PRO A 603 14.23 -2.14 -24.95
N GLU A 604 14.71 -3.04 -24.10
CA GLU A 604 13.90 -3.91 -23.24
C GLU A 604 14.04 -3.54 -21.76
N ILE A 605 15.10 -2.82 -21.40
CA ILE A 605 15.35 -2.34 -20.04
C ILE A 605 15.94 -0.95 -20.07
N ALA A 606 15.40 -0.05 -19.26
CA ALA A 606 15.94 1.27 -18.96
C ALA A 606 16.14 1.40 -17.46
N ILE A 607 17.31 1.83 -17.01
CA ILE A 607 17.73 1.82 -15.62
C ILE A 607 18.16 3.20 -15.16
N ALA A 608 17.78 3.58 -13.94
CA ALA A 608 18.40 4.65 -13.19
C ALA A 608 18.96 4.13 -11.87
N VAL A 609 20.23 4.41 -11.61
CA VAL A 609 20.91 4.08 -10.36
C VAL A 609 21.38 5.37 -9.72
N ILE A 610 21.08 5.52 -8.43
CA ILE A 610 21.66 6.55 -7.57
C ILE A 610 22.34 5.93 -6.36
N LEU A 611 23.55 6.38 -6.06
CA LEU A 611 24.23 6.13 -4.79
C LEU A 611 24.29 7.46 -4.05
N GLU A 612 23.53 7.57 -2.95
CA GLU A 612 23.62 8.75 -2.08
C GLU A 612 25.03 8.87 -1.50
N ASN A 613 25.61 10.05 -1.71
CA ASN A 613 26.96 10.35 -1.21
C ASN A 613 28.05 9.37 -1.72
N GLY A 614 27.79 8.71 -2.85
CA GLY A 614 28.64 7.71 -3.47
C GLY A 614 29.85 8.28 -4.24
N GLY A 615 29.97 9.60 -4.34
CA GLY A 615 31.08 10.27 -5.03
C GLY A 615 30.89 10.35 -6.54
N TRP A 616 31.84 9.80 -7.31
CA TRP A 616 31.82 9.91 -8.77
C TRP A 616 30.75 9.04 -9.43
N GLY A 617 30.04 9.61 -10.41
CA GLY A 617 29.01 8.92 -11.16
C GLY A 617 29.43 7.59 -11.81
N ALA A 618 30.72 7.45 -12.14
CA ALA A 618 31.27 6.21 -12.66
C ALA A 618 31.15 5.01 -11.68
N TYR A 619 30.94 5.25 -10.39
CA TYR A 619 30.75 4.16 -9.41
C TYR A 619 29.36 3.53 -9.47
N ALA A 620 28.38 4.23 -10.02
CA ALA A 620 27.03 3.71 -10.25
C ALA A 620 26.92 2.87 -11.55
N ALA A 621 27.83 3.07 -12.49
CA ALA A 621 27.79 2.42 -13.80
C ALA A 621 27.94 0.88 -13.75
N PRO A 622 28.85 0.28 -12.97
CA PRO A 622 28.95 -1.17 -12.85
C PRO A 622 27.66 -1.83 -12.35
N LEU A 623 26.96 -1.18 -11.41
CA LEU A 623 25.69 -1.71 -10.87
C LEU A 623 24.64 -1.85 -11.97
N ALA A 624 24.49 -0.81 -12.80
CA ALA A 624 23.55 -0.85 -13.91
C ALA A 624 23.94 -1.91 -14.95
N ARG A 625 25.23 -2.13 -15.18
CA ARG A 625 25.73 -3.17 -16.08
C ARG A 625 25.38 -4.56 -15.54
N GLU A 626 25.71 -4.87 -14.29
CA GLU A 626 25.44 -6.16 -13.66
C GLU A 626 23.93 -6.48 -13.67
N ILE A 627 23.09 -5.48 -13.40
CA ILE A 627 21.62 -5.62 -13.46
C ILE A 627 21.15 -5.90 -14.88
N THR A 628 21.72 -5.20 -15.87
CA THR A 628 21.38 -5.44 -17.28
C THR A 628 21.81 -6.82 -17.73
N ASP A 629 23.01 -7.27 -17.36
CA ASP A 629 23.49 -8.62 -17.63
C ASP A 629 22.56 -9.67 -17.01
N PHE A 630 22.17 -9.48 -15.75
CA PHE A 630 21.26 -10.41 -15.09
C PHE A 630 19.90 -10.49 -15.80
N TYR A 631 19.35 -9.32 -16.18
CA TYR A 631 18.10 -9.27 -16.94
C TYR A 631 18.22 -10.01 -18.27
N MET A 632 19.26 -9.70 -19.08
CA MET A 632 19.43 -10.25 -20.42
C MET A 632 19.68 -11.74 -20.44
N PHE A 633 20.40 -12.28 -19.43
CA PHE A 633 20.82 -13.69 -19.43
C PHE A 633 19.99 -14.60 -18.53
N HIS A 634 19.28 -14.05 -17.51
CA HIS A 634 18.61 -14.88 -16.50
C HIS A 634 17.11 -14.60 -16.33
N VAL A 635 16.64 -13.39 -16.70
CA VAL A 635 15.27 -12.97 -16.46
C VAL A 635 14.49 -12.75 -17.75
N LYS A 636 15.20 -12.39 -18.82
CA LYS A 636 14.58 -12.09 -20.12
C LYS A 636 13.47 -13.11 -20.40
N PRO A 637 12.22 -12.69 -20.58
CA PRO A 637 11.10 -13.60 -20.60
C PRO A 637 11.30 -14.64 -21.69
N GLN A 638 11.58 -15.88 -21.29
CA GLN A 638 11.11 -17.01 -22.06
C GLN A 638 9.62 -16.73 -22.21
N GLN A 639 9.13 -16.63 -23.45
CA GLN A 639 7.73 -16.40 -23.73
C GLN A 639 6.92 -17.17 -22.69
N PHE A 640 6.22 -16.44 -21.82
CA PHE A 640 5.41 -17.06 -20.79
C PHE A 640 4.39 -17.92 -21.53
N SER A 641 4.64 -19.20 -21.63
CA SER A 641 3.61 -20.16 -21.92
C SER A 641 2.68 -20.10 -20.72
N ASP A 642 1.45 -19.78 -20.98
CA ASP A 642 0.30 -19.56 -20.12
C ASP A 642 0.11 -20.60 -19.00
N GLY A 643 1.06 -20.72 -18.07
CA GLY A 643 1.01 -21.68 -16.97
C GLY A 643 -0.28 -21.53 -16.16
N LEU A 644 -0.70 -20.30 -15.85
CA LEU A 644 -1.94 -20.06 -15.13
C LEU A 644 -3.19 -20.18 -16.02
N GLU A 645 -3.13 -19.81 -17.31
CA GLU A 645 -4.21 -20.12 -18.27
C GLU A 645 -4.33 -21.63 -18.45
N SER A 646 -3.22 -22.37 -18.50
CA SER A 646 -3.24 -23.83 -18.56
C SER A 646 -3.75 -24.46 -17.25
N ASP A 647 -3.48 -23.86 -16.09
CA ASP A 647 -3.96 -24.36 -14.81
C ASP A 647 -5.44 -24.01 -14.57
N LEU A 648 -5.89 -22.83 -15.00
CA LEU A 648 -7.32 -22.50 -15.04
C LEU A 648 -8.07 -23.37 -16.07
N ALA A 649 -7.50 -23.61 -17.24
CA ALA A 649 -8.09 -24.47 -18.27
C ALA A 649 -8.05 -25.96 -17.90
N LYS A 650 -6.99 -26.45 -17.24
CA LYS A 650 -6.93 -27.81 -16.68
C LYS A 650 -7.94 -28.02 -15.55
N THR A 651 -8.22 -26.96 -14.79
CA THR A 651 -9.27 -26.99 -13.75
C THR A 651 -10.67 -27.05 -14.38
N GLU A 652 -10.86 -26.48 -15.58
CA GLU A 652 -12.12 -26.62 -16.33
C GLU A 652 -12.34 -28.05 -16.88
N THR A 653 -11.28 -28.74 -17.29
CA THR A 653 -11.38 -30.12 -17.83
C THR A 653 -11.49 -31.19 -16.75
N THR A 654 -10.96 -30.95 -15.53
CA THR A 654 -10.97 -31.94 -14.44
C THR A 654 -12.13 -31.78 -13.47
N ASN A 655 -12.81 -30.62 -13.42
CA ASN A 655 -13.84 -30.33 -12.42
C ASN A 655 -15.23 -30.10 -13.01
N LYS A 656 -15.76 -31.07 -13.75
CA LYS A 656 -17.22 -31.06 -13.95
C LYS A 656 -18.02 -31.36 -12.68
N HIS A 657 -17.40 -31.81 -11.55
CA HIS A 657 -18.12 -32.23 -10.35
C HIS A 657 -17.38 -32.10 -9.00
N GLN A 658 -16.47 -31.13 -8.79
CA GLN A 658 -15.96 -30.91 -7.42
C GLN A 658 -15.98 -29.42 -7.03
N PRO A 659 -16.42 -29.09 -5.80
CA PRO A 659 -16.45 -27.71 -5.32
C PRO A 659 -15.02 -27.18 -5.09
N ILE A 660 -14.84 -25.87 -5.36
CA ILE A 660 -13.58 -25.12 -5.33
C ILE A 660 -12.79 -25.23 -4.01
N THR A 661 -13.44 -25.67 -2.93
CA THR A 661 -12.83 -25.96 -1.62
C THR A 661 -11.68 -26.99 -1.68
N SER A 662 -11.63 -27.88 -2.67
CA SER A 662 -10.59 -28.92 -2.78
C SER A 662 -9.24 -28.39 -3.25
N ILE A 663 -9.19 -27.31 -4.00
CA ILE A 663 -7.94 -26.71 -4.54
C ILE A 663 -7.20 -25.96 -3.42
N PHE A 664 -7.96 -25.29 -2.53
CA PHE A 664 -7.39 -24.65 -1.34
C PHE A 664 -6.90 -25.68 -0.31
N GLN A 665 -7.54 -26.84 -0.22
CA GLN A 665 -7.13 -27.92 0.67
C GLN A 665 -5.77 -28.53 0.31
N SER A 666 -5.47 -28.70 -0.97
CA SER A 666 -4.16 -29.24 -1.41
C SER A 666 -3.03 -28.23 -1.25
N ALA A 667 -3.31 -26.94 -1.36
CA ALA A 667 -2.32 -25.88 -1.20
C ALA A 667 -2.02 -25.52 0.26
N TYR A 668 -2.97 -25.76 1.17
CA TYR A 668 -2.89 -25.34 2.58
C TYR A 668 -2.98 -26.47 3.60
N GLY A 669 -3.03 -27.75 3.18
CA GLY A 669 -2.97 -28.91 4.08
C GLY A 669 -4.19 -29.09 5.02
N LEU A 670 -5.34 -28.49 4.68
CA LEU A 670 -6.55 -28.58 5.48
C LEU A 670 -7.37 -29.83 5.06
N THR A 671 -7.42 -30.86 5.91
CA THR A 671 -8.33 -31.99 5.74
C THR A 671 -9.75 -31.64 6.23
N PRO A 672 -10.82 -31.95 5.47
CA PRO A 672 -12.19 -31.73 5.94
C PRO A 672 -12.51 -32.66 7.08
N THR A 673 -13.00 -32.12 8.20
CA THR A 673 -13.74 -32.92 9.18
C THR A 673 -15.05 -33.37 8.56
N SER A 674 -15.23 -34.69 8.46
CA SER A 674 -16.43 -35.35 7.96
C SER A 674 -17.66 -34.82 8.71
N PRO A 675 -18.78 -34.49 8.03
CA PRO A 675 -20.03 -34.22 8.74
C PRO A 675 -20.49 -35.50 9.41
N ALA A 676 -20.79 -35.41 10.71
CA ALA A 676 -21.36 -36.49 11.49
C ALA A 676 -22.66 -36.98 10.82
N SER A 677 -22.74 -38.28 10.60
CA SER A 677 -23.91 -39.00 10.10
C SER A 677 -25.16 -38.66 10.95
N GLN A 678 -26.19 -38.17 10.29
CA GLN A 678 -27.53 -38.08 10.88
C GLN A 678 -28.07 -39.49 11.12
N PRO A 679 -28.77 -39.78 12.27
CA PRO A 679 -29.42 -41.02 12.44
C PRO A 679 -30.69 -41.10 11.56
N GLU A 680 -30.82 -42.18 10.80
CA GLU A 680 -32.03 -42.52 10.06
C GLU A 680 -33.19 -42.70 11.05
N VAL A 681 -34.27 -41.98 10.84
CA VAL A 681 -35.54 -42.16 11.50
C VAL A 681 -36.32 -43.20 10.68
N HIS A 682 -36.44 -44.42 11.21
CA HIS A 682 -37.42 -45.40 10.75
C HIS A 682 -38.82 -44.96 11.14
N HIS A 683 -39.68 -44.81 10.15
CA HIS A 683 -41.13 -44.78 10.33
C HIS A 683 -41.66 -46.24 10.37
N GLU A 684 -42.27 -46.63 11.46
CA GLU A 684 -43.47 -47.48 11.55
C GLU A 684 -44.62 -46.67 12.13
#